data_277e85330ea1f92b6cee159c43782d4b
#
_entry.id   277e85330ea1f92b6cee159c43782d4b
#
_cell.length_a   1.000
_cell.length_b   1.000
_cell.length_c   1.000
_cell.angle_alpha   90.00
_cell.angle_beta   90.00
_cell.angle_gamma   90.00
#
_symmetry.space_group_name_H-M   'P 1'
#
loop_
_entity.id
_entity.type
_entity.pdbx_description
1 polymer ?
#
loop_
_entity_poly.entity_id
_entity_poly.type
_entity_poly.pdbx_seq_one_letter_code
_entity_poly.pdbx_strand_id
1 'polypeptide(L)'
;MEFKLKSKYKPTGDQPAAIDKLVKSIEEGNREQTLLGVTGSGKTFTMANIIERTQRPTLVLAHNKTLAAQLCSEFKEFFPDNAVEYFVSYYDYYQPEAYIANTDTYIEKDSAVNDEIDKLRHSATLALSERRDVIIVASVSCIYSLGNPIDYRNMVISLRPGMQKSRDELVKKLVELQYERNDVNFIRNKFRVRGDVVEIFPAASNDSVIRVEFFGDEIDRISEINPLTGELKAVLRHAGIYPASHYIVSKDKMARALREIEEELEERLAYFRENGKLLEAQRIEQRTRYDMEMLQEIGFCTGIENYSRILSGRKPGSSPFTLLDYFPDDFLLFVDESHVTLPQVRGMYAGDHARKKNLIDYGFRLPSAYDNRPLNFDEFYERINQAVFVSATPGDLELEKSQTVAEQIIRPTGLLDPEISVRPTEGQLDDLVSEINIRVSKKQRVLITTLTKKMAEDLTAYLETMGIKVRYMHHDIDTVERMEIVRDLRLGEFDVLVGINLLREGLDIPEVSLVAVLDADKEGFLRSERSLIQICGRAARNSEGTVIMYADSVTDSMRRAITETERRRKIQQEYNKKHGITPTTIVKKVSEILEISTHTDDEFKSAKKLSKAQKQQLIESLTKEMKAAAKLLEFEHAAYLRDKIKKLRGDK
;
A
#
# COMPACT_ATOMS: atom_id res chain seq x y z
N MET A 1 20.97 -3.55 15.64
CA MET A 1 20.60 -4.98 15.64
C MET A 1 20.85 -5.51 14.24
N GLU A 2 21.06 -6.82 14.09
CA GLU A 2 21.26 -7.46 12.81
C GLU A 2 19.96 -8.10 12.35
N PHE A 3 19.73 -8.18 11.04
CA PHE A 3 18.65 -8.97 10.47
C PHE A 3 18.93 -10.47 10.69
N LYS A 4 17.90 -11.18 11.20
CA LYS A 4 17.95 -12.63 11.43
C LYS A 4 16.75 -13.29 10.82
N LEU A 5 16.98 -13.97 9.70
CA LEU A 5 15.94 -14.72 8.99
C LEU A 5 15.53 -15.94 9.79
N LYS A 6 14.25 -16.05 10.11
CA LYS A 6 13.66 -17.24 10.74
C LYS A 6 12.69 -17.89 9.75
N SER A 7 13.07 -19.02 9.22
CA SER A 7 12.23 -19.75 8.27
C SER A 7 12.36 -21.28 8.46
N LYS A 8 11.25 -21.97 8.24
CA LYS A 8 11.22 -23.45 8.13
C LYS A 8 11.74 -23.92 6.76
N TYR A 9 11.83 -23.02 5.80
CA TYR A 9 12.26 -23.30 4.43
C TYR A 9 13.75 -23.00 4.26
N LYS A 10 14.36 -23.72 3.33
CA LYS A 10 15.73 -23.45 2.85
C LYS A 10 15.66 -23.08 1.38
N PRO A 11 16.56 -22.25 0.87
CA PRO A 11 16.62 -21.93 -0.55
C PRO A 11 16.76 -23.20 -1.40
N THR A 12 15.91 -23.33 -2.41
CA THR A 12 15.85 -24.51 -3.31
C THR A 12 15.73 -24.06 -4.77
N GLY A 13 15.95 -24.98 -5.70
CA GLY A 13 15.88 -24.69 -7.13
C GLY A 13 16.91 -23.66 -7.56
N ASP A 14 16.45 -22.59 -8.19
CA ASP A 14 17.27 -21.47 -8.66
C ASP A 14 17.60 -20.45 -7.56
N GLN A 15 16.90 -20.51 -6.41
CA GLN A 15 17.03 -19.52 -5.34
C GLN A 15 18.46 -19.33 -4.86
N PRO A 16 19.23 -20.41 -4.53
CA PRO A 16 20.62 -20.24 -4.07
C PRO A 16 21.47 -19.44 -5.07
N ALA A 17 21.43 -19.82 -6.35
CA ALA A 17 22.20 -19.17 -7.40
C ALA A 17 21.76 -17.72 -7.64
N ALA A 18 20.45 -17.45 -7.59
CA ALA A 18 19.90 -16.11 -7.72
C ALA A 18 20.31 -15.20 -6.55
N ILE A 19 20.23 -15.72 -5.31
CA ILE A 19 20.67 -15.00 -4.10
C ILE A 19 22.15 -14.68 -4.18
N ASP A 20 23.00 -15.66 -4.46
CA ASP A 20 24.46 -15.46 -4.55
C ASP A 20 24.83 -14.45 -5.62
N LYS A 21 24.19 -14.54 -6.79
CA LYS A 21 24.44 -13.62 -7.91
C LYS A 21 24.04 -12.19 -7.59
N LEU A 22 22.86 -11.98 -6.96
CA LEU A 22 22.35 -10.66 -6.61
C LEU A 22 23.13 -10.04 -5.44
N VAL A 23 23.41 -10.82 -4.39
CA VAL A 23 24.22 -10.34 -3.26
C VAL A 23 25.61 -9.91 -3.73
N LYS A 24 26.30 -10.74 -4.53
CA LYS A 24 27.58 -10.38 -5.12
C LYS A 24 27.52 -9.09 -5.93
N SER A 25 26.50 -8.92 -6.76
CA SER A 25 26.30 -7.70 -7.55
C SER A 25 26.11 -6.47 -6.68
N ILE A 26 25.36 -6.58 -5.57
CA ILE A 26 25.16 -5.51 -4.60
C ILE A 26 26.48 -5.16 -3.89
N GLU A 27 27.25 -6.16 -3.46
CA GLU A 27 28.55 -5.99 -2.79
C GLU A 27 29.59 -5.37 -3.71
N GLU A 28 29.54 -5.65 -5.00
CA GLU A 28 30.38 -5.02 -6.04
C GLU A 28 30.01 -3.54 -6.31
N GLY A 29 28.93 -3.04 -5.70
CA GLY A 29 28.49 -1.65 -5.85
C GLY A 29 27.65 -1.41 -7.11
N ASN A 30 27.20 -2.44 -7.82
CA ASN A 30 26.30 -2.29 -8.95
C ASN A 30 24.98 -1.66 -8.50
N ARG A 31 24.49 -0.67 -9.27
CA ARG A 31 23.34 0.15 -8.86
C ARG A 31 22.02 -0.57 -9.06
N GLU A 32 21.83 -1.25 -10.17
CA GLU A 32 20.59 -1.90 -10.52
C GLU A 32 20.76 -3.38 -10.84
N GLN A 33 19.86 -4.20 -10.30
CA GLN A 33 19.77 -5.63 -10.56
C GLN A 33 18.31 -6.03 -10.82
N THR A 34 18.11 -7.09 -11.58
CA THR A 34 16.79 -7.66 -11.79
C THR A 34 16.72 -9.12 -11.33
N LEU A 35 15.71 -9.42 -10.50
CA LEU A 35 15.26 -10.78 -10.21
C LEU A 35 14.08 -11.10 -11.13
N LEU A 36 14.34 -11.85 -12.20
CA LEU A 36 13.30 -12.41 -13.07
C LEU A 36 12.76 -13.68 -12.42
N GLY A 37 11.72 -13.54 -11.60
CA GLY A 37 11.15 -14.64 -10.84
C GLY A 37 9.72 -14.95 -11.25
N VAL A 38 9.47 -16.19 -11.73
CA VAL A 38 8.11 -16.59 -12.09
C VAL A 38 7.18 -16.62 -10.89
N THR A 39 5.89 -16.57 -11.14
CA THR A 39 4.88 -16.69 -10.08
C THR A 39 5.01 -18.03 -9.36
N GLY A 40 5.06 -18.01 -8.03
CA GLY A 40 5.20 -19.22 -7.20
C GLY A 40 6.63 -19.75 -7.05
N SER A 41 7.65 -19.04 -7.54
CA SER A 41 9.06 -19.43 -7.35
C SER A 41 9.63 -19.03 -5.98
N GLY A 42 8.88 -18.29 -5.15
CA GLY A 42 9.33 -17.84 -3.83
C GLY A 42 10.18 -16.58 -3.85
N LYS A 43 9.81 -15.58 -4.69
CA LYS A 43 10.52 -14.30 -4.80
C LYS A 43 10.69 -13.60 -3.46
N THR A 44 9.64 -13.54 -2.61
CA THR A 44 9.70 -12.90 -1.28
C THR A 44 10.76 -13.56 -0.39
N PHE A 45 10.86 -14.88 -0.43
CA PHE A 45 11.88 -15.61 0.33
C PHE A 45 13.29 -15.32 -0.18
N THR A 46 13.46 -15.18 -1.49
CA THR A 46 14.74 -14.75 -2.10
C THR A 46 15.10 -13.32 -1.65
N MET A 47 14.16 -12.38 -1.67
CA MET A 47 14.36 -11.03 -1.13
C MET A 47 14.78 -11.06 0.35
N ALA A 48 14.10 -11.86 1.18
CA ALA A 48 14.44 -12.00 2.60
C ALA A 48 15.87 -12.51 2.82
N ASN A 49 16.33 -13.49 2.04
CA ASN A 49 17.71 -13.97 2.11
C ASN A 49 18.74 -12.91 1.67
N ILE A 50 18.42 -12.08 0.68
CA ILE A 50 19.28 -10.97 0.26
C ILE A 50 19.37 -9.93 1.38
N ILE A 51 18.24 -9.58 2.02
CA ILE A 51 18.20 -8.62 3.14
C ILE A 51 19.07 -9.13 4.31
N GLU A 52 18.91 -10.41 4.70
CA GLU A 52 19.74 -11.00 5.77
C GLU A 52 21.23 -10.94 5.43
N ARG A 53 21.61 -11.23 4.20
CA ARG A 53 23.03 -11.26 3.79
C ARG A 53 23.64 -9.86 3.68
N THR A 54 22.88 -8.88 3.19
CA THR A 54 23.38 -7.51 2.97
C THR A 54 23.30 -6.64 4.23
N GLN A 55 22.48 -6.99 5.22
CA GLN A 55 22.36 -6.28 6.51
C GLN A 55 22.06 -4.78 6.38
N ARG A 56 21.25 -4.37 5.39
CA ARG A 56 20.98 -2.97 5.08
C ARG A 56 19.52 -2.62 5.32
N PRO A 57 19.21 -1.41 5.83
CA PRO A 57 17.85 -0.91 5.86
C PRO A 57 17.20 -1.04 4.49
N THR A 58 15.98 -1.52 4.44
CA THR A 58 15.37 -1.94 3.18
C THR A 58 14.02 -1.29 2.98
N LEU A 59 13.79 -0.76 1.78
CA LEU A 59 12.48 -0.35 1.30
C LEU A 59 11.99 -1.35 0.25
N VAL A 60 10.79 -1.91 0.47
CA VAL A 60 10.09 -2.76 -0.50
C VAL A 60 8.92 -1.98 -1.06
N LEU A 61 8.97 -1.63 -2.33
CA LEU A 61 7.94 -0.85 -3.01
C LEU A 61 6.99 -1.75 -3.78
N ALA A 62 5.71 -1.69 -3.46
CA ALA A 62 4.63 -2.41 -4.13
C ALA A 62 3.65 -1.43 -4.79
N HIS A 63 3.01 -1.83 -5.89
CA HIS A 63 2.12 -0.96 -6.66
C HIS A 63 0.75 -0.72 -6.03
N ASN A 64 0.30 -1.53 -5.06
CA ASN A 64 -0.97 -1.33 -4.35
C ASN A 64 -0.90 -1.72 -2.87
N LYS A 65 -1.93 -1.30 -2.10
CA LYS A 65 -2.02 -1.54 -0.65
C LYS A 65 -2.12 -3.03 -0.29
N THR A 66 -2.88 -3.81 -1.06
CA THR A 66 -3.13 -5.22 -0.79
C THR A 66 -1.86 -6.05 -0.92
N LEU A 67 -1.10 -5.85 -2.01
CA LEU A 67 0.18 -6.51 -2.20
C LEU A 67 1.19 -6.07 -1.13
N ALA A 68 1.23 -4.79 -0.80
CA ALA A 68 2.09 -4.29 0.27
C ALA A 68 1.76 -4.93 1.63
N ALA A 69 0.46 -5.12 1.96
CA ALA A 69 0.03 -5.78 3.19
C ALA A 69 0.46 -7.26 3.21
N GLN A 70 0.27 -7.97 2.10
CA GLN A 70 0.71 -9.37 1.96
C GLN A 70 2.23 -9.49 2.16
N LEU A 71 3.03 -8.68 1.46
CA LEU A 71 4.48 -8.69 1.59
C LEU A 71 4.93 -8.34 3.01
N CYS A 72 4.29 -7.34 3.64
CA CYS A 72 4.59 -6.97 5.03
C CYS A 72 4.32 -8.12 5.99
N SER A 73 3.22 -8.86 5.82
CA SER A 73 2.92 -10.06 6.61
C SER A 73 3.97 -11.15 6.41
N GLU A 74 4.34 -11.45 5.15
CA GLU A 74 5.37 -12.44 4.84
C GLU A 74 6.74 -12.05 5.45
N PHE A 75 7.14 -10.78 5.34
CA PHE A 75 8.40 -10.32 5.97
C PHE A 75 8.35 -10.34 7.50
N LYS A 76 7.21 -10.08 8.13
CA LYS A 76 7.05 -10.23 9.59
C LYS A 76 7.23 -11.67 10.06
N GLU A 77 6.77 -12.63 9.26
CA GLU A 77 7.01 -14.04 9.54
C GLU A 77 8.50 -14.42 9.40
N PHE A 78 9.19 -13.86 8.40
CA PHE A 78 10.62 -14.10 8.17
C PHE A 78 11.52 -13.37 9.17
N PHE A 79 11.13 -12.18 9.64
CA PHE A 79 11.92 -11.33 10.54
C PHE A 79 11.14 -10.93 11.80
N PRO A 80 10.74 -11.90 12.65
CA PRO A 80 9.89 -11.61 13.82
C PRO A 80 10.56 -10.75 14.89
N ASP A 81 11.89 -10.68 14.91
CA ASP A 81 12.67 -9.91 15.90
C ASP A 81 13.14 -8.54 15.35
N ASN A 82 12.94 -8.29 14.07
CA ASN A 82 13.37 -7.06 13.41
C ASN A 82 12.18 -6.11 13.18
N ALA A 83 12.44 -4.85 12.86
CA ALA A 83 11.38 -3.88 12.56
C ALA A 83 10.89 -4.09 11.12
N VAL A 84 9.70 -4.64 10.96
CA VAL A 84 9.00 -4.73 9.68
C VAL A 84 7.77 -3.85 9.73
N GLU A 85 7.82 -2.76 8.98
CA GLU A 85 6.86 -1.66 9.04
C GLU A 85 6.07 -1.53 7.75
N TYR A 86 4.88 -0.95 7.86
CA TYR A 86 3.95 -0.77 6.75
C TYR A 86 3.71 0.71 6.47
N PHE A 87 3.91 1.15 5.22
CA PHE A 87 3.76 2.55 4.84
C PHE A 87 2.98 2.72 3.54
N VAL A 88 1.67 2.96 3.66
CA VAL A 88 0.78 3.17 2.52
C VAL A 88 -0.04 4.45 2.70
N SER A 89 -0.86 4.81 1.74
CA SER A 89 -1.80 5.94 1.89
C SER A 89 -2.75 5.67 3.07
N TYR A 90 -2.83 6.63 4.00
CA TYR A 90 -3.68 6.55 5.19
C TYR A 90 -5.15 6.92 4.93
N TYR A 91 -5.52 7.18 3.68
CA TYR A 91 -6.91 7.43 3.32
C TYR A 91 -7.63 6.11 2.98
N ASP A 92 -8.77 5.85 3.66
CA ASP A 92 -9.71 4.80 3.26
C ASP A 92 -10.46 5.22 2.00
N TYR A 93 -10.87 6.48 1.97
CA TYR A 93 -11.44 7.16 0.82
C TYR A 93 -10.69 8.46 0.58
N TYR A 94 -10.39 8.78 -0.67
CA TYR A 94 -9.70 10.00 -1.05
C TYR A 94 -10.25 10.56 -2.35
N GLN A 95 -10.97 11.67 -2.24
CA GLN A 95 -11.32 12.52 -3.37
C GLN A 95 -10.43 13.76 -3.32
N PRO A 96 -9.48 13.90 -4.25
CA PRO A 96 -8.62 15.07 -4.28
C PRO A 96 -9.41 16.31 -4.63
N GLU A 97 -9.03 17.45 -4.03
CA GLU A 97 -9.52 18.75 -4.44
C GLU A 97 -9.26 18.96 -5.93
N ALA A 98 -10.27 19.39 -6.67
CA ALA A 98 -10.16 19.64 -8.10
C ALA A 98 -11.11 20.75 -8.56
N TYR A 99 -10.76 21.40 -9.67
CA TYR A 99 -11.65 22.33 -10.33
C TYR A 99 -11.76 22.00 -11.82
N ILE A 100 -13.00 21.87 -12.29
CA ILE A 100 -13.36 21.56 -13.67
C ILE A 100 -13.86 22.85 -14.32
N ALA A 101 -12.97 23.52 -15.04
CA ALA A 101 -13.26 24.84 -15.61
C ALA A 101 -14.43 24.85 -16.60
N ASN A 102 -14.60 23.76 -17.40
CA ASN A 102 -15.66 23.69 -18.41
C ASN A 102 -17.09 23.67 -17.82
N THR A 103 -17.24 23.19 -16.60
CA THR A 103 -18.53 23.09 -15.91
C THR A 103 -18.63 24.02 -14.70
N ASP A 104 -17.61 24.83 -14.44
CA ASP A 104 -17.48 25.67 -13.23
C ASP A 104 -17.76 24.86 -11.95
N THR A 105 -17.22 23.65 -11.90
CA THR A 105 -17.46 22.73 -10.79
C THR A 105 -16.22 22.62 -9.91
N TYR A 106 -16.34 23.08 -8.67
CA TYR A 106 -15.35 22.86 -7.62
C TYR A 106 -15.68 21.59 -6.86
N ILE A 107 -14.72 20.71 -6.79
CA ILE A 107 -14.76 19.46 -6.02
C ILE A 107 -13.91 19.69 -4.77
N GLU A 108 -14.55 19.75 -3.63
CA GLU A 108 -13.87 19.87 -2.36
C GLU A 108 -13.09 18.57 -2.04
N LYS A 109 -11.95 18.73 -1.36
CA LYS A 109 -11.21 17.57 -0.84
C LYS A 109 -12.09 16.82 0.16
N ASP A 110 -12.42 15.58 -0.13
CA ASP A 110 -13.09 14.69 0.79
C ASP A 110 -12.19 13.48 1.08
N SER A 111 -12.01 13.17 2.34
CA SER A 111 -11.12 12.07 2.74
C SER A 111 -11.48 11.53 4.11
N ALA A 112 -11.49 10.21 4.21
CA ALA A 112 -11.56 9.51 5.48
C ALA A 112 -10.17 8.99 5.84
N VAL A 113 -9.63 9.45 6.98
CA VAL A 113 -8.33 9.02 7.48
C VAL A 113 -8.49 7.73 8.29
N ASN A 114 -7.66 6.75 7.99
CA ASN A 114 -7.55 5.53 8.76
C ASN A 114 -6.50 5.69 9.86
N ASP A 115 -6.94 5.79 11.10
CA ASP A 115 -6.08 6.01 12.26
C ASP A 115 -5.05 4.89 12.46
N GLU A 116 -5.39 3.63 12.11
CA GLU A 116 -4.46 2.51 12.23
C GLU A 116 -3.33 2.61 11.18
N ILE A 117 -3.66 2.98 9.94
CA ILE A 117 -2.64 3.19 8.90
C ILE A 117 -1.78 4.41 9.23
N ASP A 118 -2.38 5.50 9.73
CA ASP A 118 -1.63 6.69 10.14
C ASP A 118 -0.63 6.35 11.26
N LYS A 119 -1.04 5.57 12.26
CA LYS A 119 -0.15 5.05 13.31
C LYS A 119 1.03 4.24 12.72
N LEU A 120 0.76 3.34 11.75
CA LEU A 120 1.80 2.53 11.13
C LEU A 120 2.80 3.39 10.34
N ARG A 121 2.35 4.49 9.75
CA ARG A 121 3.25 5.48 9.11
C ARG A 121 4.16 6.16 10.11
N HIS A 122 3.63 6.54 11.28
CA HIS A 122 4.44 7.08 12.38
C HIS A 122 5.42 6.03 12.93
N SER A 123 4.99 4.76 13.07
CA SER A 123 5.86 3.65 13.46
C SER A 123 7.02 3.47 12.48
N ALA A 124 6.76 3.53 11.17
CA ALA A 124 7.79 3.39 10.15
C ALA A 124 8.86 4.51 10.22
N THR A 125 8.45 5.76 10.34
CA THR A 125 9.39 6.90 10.48
C THR A 125 10.16 6.88 11.80
N LEU A 126 9.52 6.42 12.88
CA LEU A 126 10.15 6.19 14.19
C LEU A 126 11.22 5.10 14.07
N ALA A 127 10.88 3.94 13.50
CA ALA A 127 11.82 2.84 13.34
C ALA A 127 13.07 3.25 12.55
N LEU A 128 12.92 4.00 11.44
CA LEU A 128 14.05 4.54 10.69
C LEU A 128 14.91 5.53 11.48
N SER A 129 14.33 6.20 12.47
CA SER A 129 15.07 7.16 13.30
C SER A 129 15.87 6.47 14.41
N GLU A 130 15.46 5.30 14.86
CA GLU A 130 16.02 4.61 16.03
C GLU A 130 16.82 3.35 15.69
N ARG A 131 16.54 2.71 14.54
CA ARG A 131 17.08 1.38 14.20
C ARG A 131 17.66 1.36 12.79
N ARG A 132 18.54 0.39 12.55
CA ARG A 132 19.05 0.09 11.20
C ARG A 132 18.50 -1.21 10.62
N ASP A 133 18.02 -2.11 11.44
CA ASP A 133 17.41 -3.38 11.06
C ASP A 133 15.90 -3.19 10.74
N VAL A 134 15.63 -2.33 9.76
CA VAL A 134 14.29 -1.89 9.38
C VAL A 134 13.97 -2.29 7.96
N ILE A 135 12.84 -2.97 7.77
CA ILE A 135 12.22 -3.24 6.48
C ILE A 135 10.92 -2.45 6.43
N ILE A 136 10.78 -1.54 5.46
CA ILE A 136 9.52 -0.86 5.21
C ILE A 136 8.92 -1.40 3.94
N VAL A 137 7.69 -1.91 4.03
CA VAL A 137 6.90 -2.27 2.85
C VAL A 137 5.93 -1.13 2.56
N ALA A 138 6.10 -0.50 1.41
CA ALA A 138 5.37 0.71 1.04
C ALA A 138 4.62 0.57 -0.29
N SER A 139 3.53 1.31 -0.42
CA SER A 139 2.94 1.59 -1.73
C SER A 139 3.59 2.83 -2.36
N VAL A 140 3.20 3.17 -3.59
CA VAL A 140 3.68 4.37 -4.30
C VAL A 140 3.43 5.67 -3.51
N SER A 141 2.58 5.64 -2.47
CA SER A 141 2.42 6.79 -1.56
C SER A 141 3.72 7.24 -0.87
N CYS A 142 4.77 6.42 -0.85
CA CYS A 142 6.07 6.76 -0.28
C CYS A 142 6.82 7.88 -1.04
N ILE A 143 6.45 8.15 -2.32
CA ILE A 143 7.05 9.23 -3.11
C ILE A 143 6.30 10.56 -2.94
N TYR A 144 5.21 10.59 -2.17
CA TYR A 144 4.47 11.82 -1.87
C TYR A 144 5.11 12.60 -0.74
N SER A 145 4.81 13.91 -0.74
CA SER A 145 5.31 14.84 0.28
C SER A 145 5.08 14.32 1.70
N LEU A 146 6.13 14.38 2.49
CA LEU A 146 6.16 14.11 3.92
C LEU A 146 6.89 15.27 4.60
N GLY A 147 6.81 15.39 5.92
CA GLY A 147 7.54 16.40 6.67
C GLY A 147 9.06 16.27 6.52
N ASN A 148 9.78 17.36 6.82
CA ASN A 148 11.24 17.37 6.78
C ASN A 148 11.80 16.40 7.85
N PRO A 149 12.59 15.38 7.51
CA PRO A 149 13.13 14.42 8.46
C PRO A 149 14.06 15.06 9.51
N ILE A 150 14.75 16.13 9.15
CA ILE A 150 15.63 16.86 10.09
C ILE A 150 14.78 17.55 11.15
N ASP A 151 13.71 18.24 10.76
CA ASP A 151 12.81 18.90 11.70
C ASP A 151 12.11 17.89 12.60
N TYR A 152 11.66 16.76 12.04
CA TYR A 152 11.03 15.67 12.78
C TYR A 152 11.96 15.11 13.87
N ARG A 153 13.24 14.87 13.55
CA ARG A 153 14.25 14.37 14.49
C ARG A 153 14.65 15.41 15.53
N ASN A 154 14.78 16.68 15.14
CA ASN A 154 15.22 17.75 16.05
C ASN A 154 14.17 18.12 17.09
N MET A 155 12.90 17.82 16.83
CA MET A 155 11.81 18.14 17.74
C MET A 155 11.50 17.00 18.74
N VAL A 156 12.24 15.92 18.74
CA VAL A 156 12.07 14.82 19.72
C VAL A 156 12.37 15.33 21.13
N ILE A 157 11.45 15.07 22.06
CA ILE A 157 11.66 15.33 23.49
C ILE A 157 12.34 14.10 24.10
N SER A 158 13.60 14.23 24.47
CA SER A 158 14.33 13.20 25.21
C SER A 158 14.11 13.38 26.71
N LEU A 159 13.64 12.34 27.40
CA LEU A 159 13.34 12.33 28.82
C LEU A 159 14.16 11.24 29.54
N ARG A 160 14.71 11.57 30.71
CA ARG A 160 15.45 10.63 31.59
C ARG A 160 15.12 10.89 33.03
N PRO A 161 15.04 9.87 33.91
CA PRO A 161 14.97 10.06 35.33
C PRO A 161 16.19 10.89 35.85
N GLY A 162 15.97 11.78 36.79
CA GLY A 162 16.97 12.70 37.31
C GLY A 162 17.16 13.98 36.45
N MET A 163 16.42 14.13 35.35
CA MET A 163 16.53 15.32 34.52
C MET A 163 15.80 16.50 35.15
N GLN A 164 16.50 17.64 35.27
CA GLN A 164 15.91 18.91 35.71
C GLN A 164 15.04 19.47 34.59
N LYS A 165 13.75 19.34 34.75
CA LYS A 165 12.73 19.79 33.83
C LYS A 165 11.38 19.85 34.52
N SER A 166 10.76 21.01 34.53
CA SER A 166 9.45 21.14 35.16
C SER A 166 8.35 20.45 34.33
N ARG A 167 7.28 20.05 35.04
CA ARG A 167 6.07 19.51 34.41
C ARG A 167 5.50 20.46 33.37
N ASP A 168 5.44 21.75 33.67
CA ASP A 168 4.84 22.77 32.80
C ASP A 168 5.71 23.00 31.56
N GLU A 169 7.03 22.88 31.66
CA GLU A 169 7.93 22.90 30.51
C GLU A 169 7.67 21.68 29.57
N LEU A 170 7.49 20.49 30.15
CA LEU A 170 7.14 19.31 29.37
C LEU A 170 5.78 19.49 28.66
N VAL A 171 4.76 19.97 29.37
CA VAL A 171 3.42 20.23 28.80
C VAL A 171 3.52 21.22 27.65
N LYS A 172 4.25 22.32 27.79
CA LYS A 172 4.46 23.30 26.72
C LYS A 172 5.10 22.67 25.48
N LYS A 173 6.14 21.83 25.68
CA LYS A 173 6.80 21.12 24.58
C LYS A 173 5.89 20.10 23.91
N LEU A 174 5.03 19.40 24.65
CA LEU A 174 4.04 18.48 24.06
C LEU A 174 3.06 19.20 23.14
N VAL A 175 2.57 20.39 23.53
CA VAL A 175 1.73 21.22 22.67
C VAL A 175 2.51 21.69 21.42
N GLU A 176 3.78 22.04 21.55
CA GLU A 176 4.66 22.36 20.42
C GLU A 176 4.85 21.17 19.47
N LEU A 177 4.81 19.91 19.98
CA LEU A 177 4.81 18.67 19.21
C LEU A 177 3.44 18.29 18.65
N GLN A 178 2.42 19.16 18.80
CA GLN A 178 1.04 18.96 18.35
C GLN A 178 0.29 17.83 19.07
N TYR A 179 0.68 17.51 20.31
CA TYR A 179 -0.15 16.70 21.20
C TYR A 179 -1.27 17.55 21.79
N GLU A 180 -2.49 17.00 21.80
CA GLU A 180 -3.66 17.64 22.42
C GLU A 180 -3.80 17.19 23.88
N ARG A 181 -4.05 18.14 24.78
CA ARG A 181 -4.43 17.79 26.16
C ARG A 181 -5.87 17.33 26.21
N ASN A 182 -6.09 16.11 26.65
CA ASN A 182 -7.44 15.57 26.83
C ASN A 182 -7.46 14.56 28.00
N ASP A 183 -8.06 14.98 29.12
CA ASP A 183 -8.12 14.16 30.32
C ASP A 183 -9.26 13.13 30.29
N VAL A 184 -10.24 13.27 29.38
CA VAL A 184 -11.45 12.42 29.26
C VAL A 184 -11.28 11.41 28.14
N ASN A 185 -11.06 11.87 26.91
CA ASN A 185 -10.84 11.03 25.74
C ASN A 185 -9.34 10.85 25.50
N PHE A 186 -8.73 9.96 26.27
CA PHE A 186 -7.28 9.73 26.26
C PHE A 186 -6.93 8.63 25.25
N ILE A 187 -6.64 9.06 24.03
CA ILE A 187 -6.28 8.22 22.89
C ILE A 187 -4.95 8.69 22.29
N ARG A 188 -4.48 8.04 21.25
CA ARG A 188 -3.28 8.38 20.48
C ARG A 188 -3.20 9.89 20.17
N ASN A 189 -1.99 10.45 20.19
CA ASN A 189 -1.68 11.88 19.99
C ASN A 189 -2.20 12.81 21.10
N LYS A 190 -2.57 12.26 22.25
CA LYS A 190 -3.03 13.06 23.38
C LYS A 190 -2.16 12.85 24.61
N PHE A 191 -2.20 13.83 25.50
CA PHE A 191 -1.63 13.72 26.83
C PHE A 191 -2.65 14.17 27.88
N ARG A 192 -2.45 13.71 29.10
CA ARG A 192 -3.23 14.15 30.26
C ARG A 192 -2.31 14.44 31.45
N VAL A 193 -2.77 15.31 32.35
CA VAL A 193 -2.01 15.74 33.51
C VAL A 193 -2.85 15.50 34.78
N ARG A 194 -2.30 14.77 35.72
CA ARG A 194 -2.90 14.49 37.04
C ARG A 194 -1.91 14.73 38.16
N GLY A 195 -2.02 15.87 38.85
CA GLY A 195 -1.04 16.25 39.83
C GLY A 195 0.36 16.41 39.23
N ASP A 196 1.32 15.71 39.77
CA ASP A 196 2.72 15.70 39.32
C ASP A 196 3.01 14.60 38.29
N VAL A 197 1.98 14.07 37.62
CA VAL A 197 2.10 13.01 36.64
C VAL A 197 1.61 13.52 35.29
N VAL A 198 2.42 13.31 34.26
CA VAL A 198 2.04 13.50 32.83
C VAL A 198 2.01 12.15 32.13
N GLU A 199 0.90 11.82 31.55
CA GLU A 199 0.74 10.61 30.73
C GLU A 199 0.60 11.02 29.27
N ILE A 200 1.42 10.41 28.42
CA ILE A 200 1.54 10.74 26.99
C ILE A 200 1.21 9.51 26.19
N PHE A 201 0.25 9.62 25.26
CA PHE A 201 -0.09 8.55 24.33
C PHE A 201 0.64 8.78 23.01
N PRO A 202 1.74 8.05 22.72
CA PRO A 202 2.57 8.31 21.54
C PRO A 202 1.83 8.11 20.21
N ALA A 203 2.25 8.85 19.19
CA ALA A 203 1.68 8.77 17.83
C ALA A 203 1.80 7.37 17.21
N ALA A 204 2.86 6.63 17.52
CA ALA A 204 3.16 5.31 16.97
C ALA A 204 2.63 4.13 17.82
N SER A 205 1.89 4.39 18.91
CA SER A 205 1.43 3.33 19.83
C SER A 205 -0.09 3.23 19.92
N ASN A 206 -0.62 2.02 20.20
CA ASN A 206 -2.04 1.78 20.49
C ASN A 206 -2.28 1.22 21.89
N ASP A 207 -1.27 0.67 22.51
CA ASP A 207 -1.40 -0.15 23.71
C ASP A 207 -0.44 0.25 24.82
N SER A 208 0.32 1.32 24.60
CA SER A 208 1.33 1.78 25.51
C SER A 208 1.29 3.29 25.67
N VAL A 209 1.33 3.74 26.90
CA VAL A 209 1.38 5.14 27.33
C VAL A 209 2.65 5.37 28.11
N ILE A 210 3.33 6.46 27.85
CA ILE A 210 4.49 6.90 28.63
C ILE A 210 4.00 7.75 29.77
N ARG A 211 4.24 7.29 31.01
CA ARG A 211 3.96 8.02 32.25
C ARG A 211 5.25 8.63 32.77
N VAL A 212 5.23 9.93 32.99
CA VAL A 212 6.33 10.71 33.55
C VAL A 212 5.88 11.26 34.89
N GLU A 213 6.57 10.87 35.97
CA GLU A 213 6.31 11.27 37.35
C GLU A 213 7.36 12.31 37.76
N PHE A 214 6.91 13.41 38.34
CA PHE A 214 7.75 14.53 38.75
C PHE A 214 7.85 14.63 40.28
N PHE A 215 9.02 15.02 40.77
CA PHE A 215 9.22 15.49 42.13
C PHE A 215 9.77 16.91 42.08
N GLY A 216 8.88 17.90 42.27
CA GLY A 216 9.20 19.30 41.99
C GLY A 216 9.52 19.51 40.52
N ASP A 217 10.69 20.08 40.21
CA ASP A 217 11.17 20.33 38.85
C ASP A 217 12.12 19.25 38.32
N GLU A 218 12.10 18.06 38.93
CA GLU A 218 12.90 16.92 38.49
C GLU A 218 11.99 15.75 38.04
N ILE A 219 12.40 15.06 37.00
CA ILE A 219 11.76 13.80 36.56
C ILE A 219 12.21 12.68 37.50
N ASP A 220 11.32 12.20 38.35
CA ASP A 220 11.59 11.13 39.30
C ASP A 220 11.58 9.76 38.60
N ARG A 221 10.54 9.50 37.81
CA ARG A 221 10.34 8.20 37.18
C ARG A 221 9.70 8.29 35.80
N ILE A 222 10.11 7.40 34.91
CA ILE A 222 9.47 7.20 33.61
C ILE A 222 9.05 5.75 33.50
N SER A 223 7.81 5.50 33.12
CA SER A 223 7.26 4.15 32.96
C SER A 223 6.37 4.02 31.74
N GLU A 224 6.33 2.82 31.21
CA GLU A 224 5.40 2.40 30.17
C GLU A 224 4.24 1.67 30.83
N ILE A 225 3.02 2.09 30.55
CA ILE A 225 1.80 1.55 31.14
C ILE A 225 0.77 1.18 30.09
N ASN A 226 -0.14 0.27 30.45
CA ASN A 226 -1.32 -0.01 29.66
C ASN A 226 -2.35 1.14 29.83
N PRO A 227 -2.85 1.75 28.74
CA PRO A 227 -3.77 2.90 28.82
C PRO A 227 -5.12 2.58 29.47
N LEU A 228 -5.59 1.32 29.39
CA LEU A 228 -6.90 0.89 29.87
C LEU A 228 -6.84 0.43 31.33
N THR A 229 -5.87 -0.42 31.67
CA THR A 229 -5.74 -1.00 33.01
C THR A 229 -4.86 -0.20 33.94
N GLY A 230 -4.00 0.67 33.42
CA GLY A 230 -2.97 1.36 34.19
C GLY A 230 -1.81 0.44 34.63
N GLU A 231 -1.79 -0.80 34.17
CA GLU A 231 -0.78 -1.79 34.53
C GLU A 231 0.61 -1.37 34.04
N LEU A 232 1.60 -1.48 34.90
CA LEU A 232 3.00 -1.20 34.59
C LEU A 232 3.56 -2.29 33.65
N LYS A 233 3.95 -1.89 32.42
CA LYS A 233 4.62 -2.76 31.47
C LYS A 233 6.14 -2.77 31.68
N ALA A 234 6.73 -1.58 31.82
CA ALA A 234 8.17 -1.41 31.99
C ALA A 234 8.52 -0.11 32.74
N VAL A 235 9.66 -0.10 33.41
CA VAL A 235 10.30 1.14 33.92
C VAL A 235 11.39 1.52 32.94
N LEU A 236 11.34 2.75 32.44
CA LEU A 236 12.21 3.25 31.40
C LEU A 236 13.36 4.10 31.96
N ARG A 237 14.56 3.88 31.45
CA ARG A 237 15.73 4.74 31.75
C ARG A 237 15.82 5.93 30.77
N HIS A 238 15.09 5.87 29.66
CA HIS A 238 15.00 6.90 28.67
C HIS A 238 13.70 6.75 27.88
N ALA A 239 13.07 7.87 27.55
CA ALA A 239 11.94 7.91 26.63
C ALA A 239 12.13 9.04 25.62
N GLY A 240 11.96 8.73 24.33
CA GLY A 240 11.88 9.69 23.23
C GLY A 240 10.41 9.94 22.89
N ILE A 241 9.95 11.18 22.98
CA ILE A 241 8.60 11.56 22.54
C ILE A 241 8.72 12.23 21.19
N TYR A 242 8.21 11.57 20.17
CA TYR A 242 8.22 12.02 18.78
C TYR A 242 6.99 12.87 18.48
N PRO A 243 7.06 13.77 17.47
CA PRO A 243 5.92 14.60 17.08
C PRO A 243 4.66 13.81 16.75
N ALA A 244 3.50 14.38 17.06
CA ALA A 244 2.17 13.83 16.72
C ALA A 244 1.82 13.97 15.23
N SER A 245 2.58 14.76 14.47
CA SER A 245 2.40 14.99 13.03
C SER A 245 3.75 14.98 12.32
N HIS A 246 3.78 14.51 11.07
CA HIS A 246 4.97 14.64 10.22
C HIS A 246 5.21 16.08 9.74
N TYR A 247 4.16 16.91 9.70
CA TYR A 247 4.24 18.33 9.30
C TYR A 247 4.38 19.22 10.53
N ILE A 248 5.55 19.16 11.16
CA ILE A 248 5.84 19.99 12.33
C ILE A 248 6.87 21.07 11.99
N VAL A 249 6.65 22.27 12.51
CA VAL A 249 7.47 23.45 12.21
C VAL A 249 7.69 24.23 13.50
N SER A 250 8.95 24.64 13.75
CA SER A 250 9.27 25.51 14.90
C SER A 250 8.62 26.90 14.78
N LYS A 251 8.42 27.58 15.90
CA LYS A 251 7.80 28.91 15.92
C LYS A 251 8.52 29.93 15.03
N ASP A 252 9.86 29.91 15.02
CA ASP A 252 10.65 30.83 14.19
C ASP A 252 10.44 30.56 12.69
N LYS A 253 10.37 29.28 12.30
CA LYS A 253 10.08 28.88 10.93
C LYS A 253 8.64 29.23 10.55
N MET A 254 7.68 29.10 11.46
CA MET A 254 6.29 29.48 11.23
C MET A 254 6.16 30.99 10.98
N ALA A 255 6.80 31.84 11.80
CA ALA A 255 6.79 33.28 11.62
C ALA A 255 7.41 33.73 10.28
N ARG A 256 8.46 33.02 9.79
CA ARG A 256 9.01 33.23 8.44
C ARG A 256 8.01 32.78 7.39
N ALA A 257 7.43 31.61 7.54
CA ALA A 257 6.51 31.04 6.56
C ALA A 257 5.28 31.92 6.35
N LEU A 258 4.71 32.48 7.43
CA LEU A 258 3.58 33.40 7.33
C LEU A 258 3.91 34.65 6.50
N ARG A 259 5.12 35.23 6.64
CA ARG A 259 5.55 36.35 5.81
C ARG A 259 5.69 35.96 4.34
N GLU A 260 6.32 34.82 4.05
CA GLU A 260 6.48 34.32 2.68
C GLU A 260 5.12 33.99 2.03
N ILE A 261 4.13 33.48 2.80
CA ILE A 261 2.77 33.23 2.31
C ILE A 261 2.07 34.56 1.98
N GLU A 262 2.21 35.57 2.84
CA GLU A 262 1.63 36.90 2.60
C GLU A 262 2.24 37.55 1.35
N GLU A 263 3.56 37.51 1.19
CA GLU A 263 4.27 38.00 0.00
C GLU A 263 3.74 37.33 -1.28
N GLU A 264 3.66 35.99 -1.28
CA GLU A 264 3.15 35.21 -2.43
C GLU A 264 1.66 35.53 -2.72
N LEU A 265 0.86 35.74 -1.67
CA LEU A 265 -0.53 36.16 -1.80
C LEU A 265 -0.65 37.52 -2.49
N GLU A 266 0.08 38.53 -2.03
CA GLU A 266 0.03 39.86 -2.61
C GLU A 266 0.49 39.89 -4.09
N GLU A 267 1.55 39.14 -4.42
CA GLU A 267 1.97 38.96 -5.80
C GLU A 267 0.86 38.32 -6.65
N ARG A 268 0.17 37.32 -6.12
CA ARG A 268 -0.90 36.60 -6.83
C ARG A 268 -2.17 37.46 -6.98
N LEU A 269 -2.49 38.26 -5.98
CA LEU A 269 -3.60 39.22 -6.03
C LEU A 269 -3.36 40.31 -7.10
N ALA A 270 -2.13 40.85 -7.17
CA ALA A 270 -1.74 41.79 -8.20
C ALA A 270 -1.94 41.18 -9.60
N TYR A 271 -1.41 39.96 -9.81
CA TYR A 271 -1.57 39.22 -11.06
C TYR A 271 -3.04 39.06 -11.48
N PHE A 272 -3.91 38.63 -10.55
CA PHE A 272 -5.31 38.40 -10.87
C PHE A 272 -6.05 39.73 -11.17
N ARG A 273 -5.78 40.80 -10.41
CA ARG A 273 -6.39 42.12 -10.63
C ARG A 273 -5.96 42.73 -11.97
N GLU A 274 -4.69 42.66 -12.33
CA GLU A 274 -4.15 43.11 -13.61
C GLU A 274 -4.75 42.36 -14.81
N ASN A 275 -5.09 41.08 -14.65
CA ASN A 275 -5.72 40.25 -15.67
C ASN A 275 -7.25 40.27 -15.62
N GLY A 276 -7.88 41.15 -14.82
CA GLY A 276 -9.34 41.28 -14.71
C GLY A 276 -10.04 40.09 -14.02
N LYS A 277 -9.29 39.20 -13.34
CA LYS A 277 -9.77 38.00 -12.64
C LYS A 277 -10.16 38.33 -11.20
N LEU A 278 -11.21 39.13 -11.01
CA LEU A 278 -11.58 39.65 -9.68
C LEU A 278 -12.15 38.55 -8.77
N LEU A 279 -12.84 37.56 -9.32
CA LEU A 279 -13.40 36.44 -8.56
C LEU A 279 -12.31 35.55 -8.03
N GLU A 280 -11.30 35.24 -8.85
CA GLU A 280 -10.13 34.46 -8.47
C GLU A 280 -9.31 35.20 -7.40
N ALA A 281 -9.16 36.51 -7.52
CA ALA A 281 -8.50 37.33 -6.51
C ALA A 281 -9.24 37.25 -5.16
N GLN A 282 -10.55 37.38 -5.14
CA GLN A 282 -11.35 37.29 -3.92
C GLN A 282 -11.25 35.88 -3.27
N ARG A 283 -11.36 34.84 -4.07
CA ARG A 283 -11.26 33.43 -3.60
C ARG A 283 -9.93 33.16 -2.89
N ILE A 284 -8.82 33.49 -3.56
CA ILE A 284 -7.50 33.22 -3.00
C ILE A 284 -7.21 34.07 -1.78
N GLU A 285 -7.61 35.34 -1.76
CA GLU A 285 -7.43 36.24 -0.63
C GLU A 285 -8.16 35.70 0.61
N GLN A 286 -9.45 35.45 0.48
CA GLN A 286 -10.27 34.96 1.59
C GLN A 286 -9.73 33.64 2.17
N ARG A 287 -9.40 32.71 1.31
CA ARG A 287 -8.89 31.38 1.73
C ARG A 287 -7.54 31.50 2.40
N THR A 288 -6.59 32.19 1.79
CA THR A 288 -5.23 32.27 2.30
C THR A 288 -5.15 33.02 3.62
N ARG A 289 -5.90 34.15 3.77
CA ARG A 289 -5.92 34.89 5.04
C ARG A 289 -6.51 34.06 6.17
N TYR A 290 -7.57 33.30 5.91
CA TYR A 290 -8.11 32.36 6.89
C TYR A 290 -7.11 31.25 7.26
N ASP A 291 -6.44 30.66 6.28
CA ASP A 291 -5.42 29.63 6.54
C ASP A 291 -4.24 30.21 7.36
N MET A 292 -3.82 31.44 7.08
CA MET A 292 -2.76 32.14 7.85
C MET A 292 -3.15 32.41 9.30
N GLU A 293 -4.39 32.84 9.55
CA GLU A 293 -4.92 33.03 10.91
C GLU A 293 -4.89 31.71 11.69
N MET A 294 -5.35 30.63 11.10
CA MET A 294 -5.30 29.29 11.71
C MET A 294 -3.87 28.83 12.00
N LEU A 295 -2.94 29.04 11.06
CA LEU A 295 -1.54 28.71 11.24
C LEU A 295 -0.90 29.51 12.39
N GLN A 296 -1.27 30.79 12.53
CA GLN A 296 -0.76 31.67 13.59
C GLN A 296 -1.28 31.27 14.98
N GLU A 297 -2.59 30.98 15.10
CA GLU A 297 -3.25 30.74 16.37
C GLU A 297 -3.01 29.31 16.90
N ILE A 298 -3.14 28.30 16.04
CA ILE A 298 -3.09 26.89 16.45
C ILE A 298 -1.95 26.09 15.79
N GLY A 299 -1.17 26.71 14.89
CA GLY A 299 -0.06 26.04 14.19
C GLY A 299 -0.50 25.05 13.11
N PHE A 300 -1.77 25.02 12.75
CA PHE A 300 -2.34 24.09 11.76
C PHE A 300 -3.51 24.72 10.99
N CYS A 301 -3.68 24.36 9.72
CA CYS A 301 -4.87 24.65 8.93
C CYS A 301 -5.27 23.47 8.04
N THR A 302 -6.53 23.43 7.62
CA THR A 302 -6.99 22.39 6.66
C THR A 302 -6.30 22.59 5.31
N GLY A 303 -5.55 21.56 4.86
CA GLY A 303 -4.75 21.65 3.65
C GLY A 303 -3.37 22.27 3.85
N ILE A 304 -2.83 22.21 5.08
CA ILE A 304 -1.48 22.69 5.43
C ILE A 304 -0.38 22.16 4.48
N GLU A 305 -0.60 21.00 3.92
CA GLU A 305 0.30 20.38 2.94
C GLU A 305 0.52 21.27 1.69
N ASN A 306 -0.44 22.14 1.32
CA ASN A 306 -0.29 23.07 0.20
C ASN A 306 0.77 24.15 0.45
N TYR A 307 1.09 24.41 1.71
CA TYR A 307 2.13 25.33 2.15
C TYR A 307 3.44 24.62 2.50
N SER A 308 3.56 23.31 2.25
CA SER A 308 4.71 22.47 2.66
C SER A 308 6.06 22.98 2.17
N ARG A 309 6.13 23.59 0.96
CA ARG A 309 7.34 24.22 0.44
C ARG A 309 7.81 25.36 1.34
N ILE A 310 6.91 26.28 1.63
CA ILE A 310 7.21 27.48 2.43
C ILE A 310 7.54 27.07 3.88
N LEU A 311 6.72 26.21 4.48
CA LEU A 311 6.91 25.72 5.84
C LEU A 311 8.27 25.03 6.03
N SER A 312 8.71 24.25 5.04
CA SER A 312 10.03 23.59 5.05
C SER A 312 11.18 24.50 4.62
N GLY A 313 10.92 25.71 4.14
CA GLY A 313 11.94 26.66 3.65
C GLY A 313 12.64 26.21 2.36
N ARG A 314 11.96 25.39 1.56
CA ARG A 314 12.48 24.94 0.27
C ARG A 314 12.33 26.03 -0.81
N LYS A 315 13.25 26.01 -1.79
CA LYS A 315 13.16 26.90 -2.96
C LYS A 315 11.97 26.49 -3.86
N PRO A 316 11.35 27.44 -4.58
CA PRO A 316 10.35 27.11 -5.59
C PRO A 316 10.85 26.06 -6.59
N GLY A 317 10.00 25.09 -6.93
CA GLY A 317 10.32 24.00 -7.87
C GLY A 317 11.16 22.88 -7.30
N SER A 318 11.69 22.99 -6.08
CA SER A 318 12.50 21.92 -5.47
C SER A 318 11.66 20.69 -5.14
N SER A 319 12.29 19.52 -5.15
CA SER A 319 11.63 18.26 -4.78
C SER A 319 11.16 18.25 -3.33
N PRO A 320 9.99 17.67 -3.03
CA PRO A 320 9.51 17.51 -1.66
C PRO A 320 10.35 16.50 -0.88
N PHE A 321 10.32 16.61 0.45
CA PHE A 321 10.76 15.52 1.31
C PHE A 321 9.71 14.39 1.28
N THR A 322 10.19 13.16 1.25
CA THR A 322 9.37 11.95 1.13
C THR A 322 9.86 10.89 2.12
N LEU A 323 9.24 9.71 2.13
CA LEU A 323 9.74 8.60 2.96
C LEU A 323 11.20 8.23 2.63
N LEU A 324 11.62 8.36 1.35
CA LEU A 324 12.98 8.04 0.93
C LEU A 324 14.03 8.91 1.66
N ASP A 325 13.68 10.15 2.00
CA ASP A 325 14.58 11.08 2.69
C ASP A 325 14.74 10.75 4.20
N TYR A 326 13.94 9.83 4.75
CA TYR A 326 14.09 9.30 6.12
C TYR A 326 15.05 8.13 6.20
N PHE A 327 15.30 7.44 5.07
CA PHE A 327 16.27 6.35 5.01
C PHE A 327 17.72 6.86 5.08
N PRO A 328 18.64 6.06 5.59
CA PRO A 328 20.08 6.34 5.43
C PRO A 328 20.50 6.12 3.98
N ASP A 329 21.59 6.76 3.57
CA ASP A 329 22.07 6.77 2.17
C ASP A 329 22.38 5.37 1.59
N ASP A 330 22.67 4.41 2.45
CA ASP A 330 23.03 3.04 2.07
C ASP A 330 21.85 2.05 2.02
N PHE A 331 20.60 2.53 2.03
CA PHE A 331 19.45 1.65 1.99
C PHE A 331 19.36 0.86 0.67
N LEU A 332 18.72 -0.32 0.74
CA LEU A 332 18.45 -1.17 -0.41
C LEU A 332 16.98 -1.04 -0.80
N LEU A 333 16.71 -0.80 -2.08
CA LEU A 333 15.36 -0.75 -2.62
C LEU A 333 15.02 -2.06 -3.35
N PHE A 334 13.91 -2.69 -2.98
CA PHE A 334 13.25 -3.69 -3.81
C PHE A 334 12.01 -3.07 -4.44
N VAL A 335 11.86 -3.23 -5.75
CA VAL A 335 10.65 -2.81 -6.48
C VAL A 335 9.92 -4.07 -6.92
N ASP A 336 8.88 -4.44 -6.17
CA ASP A 336 8.09 -5.62 -6.50
C ASP A 336 7.09 -5.33 -7.62
N GLU A 337 6.86 -6.34 -8.46
CA GLU A 337 6.13 -6.21 -9.74
C GLU A 337 6.55 -4.94 -10.50
N SER A 338 7.87 -4.78 -10.68
CA SER A 338 8.53 -3.55 -11.17
C SER A 338 7.96 -3.04 -12.50
N HIS A 339 7.55 -3.96 -13.39
CA HIS A 339 6.91 -3.66 -14.68
C HIS A 339 5.59 -2.88 -14.57
N VAL A 340 4.94 -2.87 -13.38
CA VAL A 340 3.76 -2.06 -13.06
C VAL A 340 4.13 -0.89 -12.16
N THR A 341 4.95 -1.15 -11.16
CA THR A 341 5.30 -0.19 -10.10
C THR A 341 6.07 1.01 -10.67
N LEU A 342 7.08 0.79 -11.53
CA LEU A 342 7.87 1.90 -12.11
C LEU A 342 7.05 2.80 -13.06
N PRO A 343 6.23 2.27 -13.99
CA PRO A 343 5.31 3.09 -14.77
C PRO A 343 4.32 3.88 -13.90
N GLN A 344 3.84 3.33 -12.78
CA GLN A 344 2.98 4.03 -11.84
C GLN A 344 3.70 5.21 -11.20
N VAL A 345 4.93 5.02 -10.69
CA VAL A 345 5.76 6.11 -10.16
C VAL A 345 5.93 7.21 -11.19
N ARG A 346 6.20 6.86 -12.46
CA ARG A 346 6.36 7.82 -13.56
C ARG A 346 5.08 8.61 -13.84
N GLY A 347 3.91 7.97 -13.75
CA GLY A 347 2.62 8.59 -14.07
C GLY A 347 2.08 9.54 -13.00
N MET A 348 2.49 9.39 -11.74
CA MET A 348 1.90 10.13 -10.61
C MET A 348 2.10 11.66 -10.70
N TYR A 349 3.27 12.11 -11.10
CA TYR A 349 3.60 13.54 -11.15
C TYR A 349 2.72 14.33 -12.12
N ALA A 350 2.57 13.84 -13.35
CA ALA A 350 1.86 14.56 -14.41
C ALA A 350 0.38 14.78 -14.08
N GLY A 351 -0.28 13.77 -13.50
CA GLY A 351 -1.68 13.86 -13.09
C GLY A 351 -1.91 14.87 -11.96
N ASP A 352 -1.04 14.87 -10.95
CA ASP A 352 -1.11 15.83 -9.84
C ASP A 352 -0.87 17.27 -10.31
N HIS A 353 0.14 17.48 -11.16
CA HIS A 353 0.46 18.80 -11.72
C HIS A 353 -0.71 19.39 -12.55
N ALA A 354 -1.32 18.57 -13.43
CA ALA A 354 -2.45 19.02 -14.25
C ALA A 354 -3.67 19.45 -13.39
N ARG A 355 -3.97 18.68 -12.36
CA ARG A 355 -5.04 18.99 -11.39
C ARG A 355 -4.77 20.31 -10.66
N LYS A 356 -3.58 20.51 -10.13
CA LYS A 356 -3.18 21.70 -9.38
C LYS A 356 -3.13 22.95 -10.25
N LYS A 357 -2.78 22.81 -11.52
CA LYS A 357 -2.81 23.92 -12.47
C LYS A 357 -4.17 24.61 -12.47
N ASN A 358 -5.25 23.86 -12.58
CA ASN A 358 -6.60 24.45 -12.55
C ASN A 358 -6.90 25.14 -11.20
N LEU A 359 -6.53 24.53 -10.07
CA LEU A 359 -6.74 25.14 -8.76
C LEU A 359 -5.99 26.47 -8.59
N ILE A 360 -4.79 26.58 -9.13
CA ILE A 360 -3.98 27.79 -9.05
C ILE A 360 -4.46 28.85 -10.05
N ASP A 361 -4.77 28.47 -11.29
CA ASP A 361 -5.19 29.40 -12.35
C ASP A 361 -6.56 30.04 -12.08
N TYR A 362 -7.40 29.37 -11.27
CA TYR A 362 -8.73 29.82 -10.88
C TYR A 362 -8.85 30.29 -9.40
N GLY A 363 -7.73 30.57 -8.73
CA GLY A 363 -7.67 31.22 -7.42
C GLY A 363 -8.09 30.38 -6.23
N PHE A 364 -8.02 29.05 -6.32
CA PHE A 364 -8.29 28.17 -5.17
C PHE A 364 -7.03 27.89 -4.33
N ARG A 365 -5.84 27.94 -4.93
CA ARG A 365 -4.55 27.69 -4.26
C ARG A 365 -3.47 28.66 -4.75
N LEU A 366 -2.50 28.94 -3.87
CA LEU A 366 -1.29 29.69 -4.23
C LEU A 366 -0.35 28.86 -5.12
N PRO A 367 0.54 29.49 -5.91
CA PRO A 367 1.53 28.80 -6.73
C PRO A 367 2.41 27.81 -5.95
N SER A 368 2.73 28.08 -4.69
CA SER A 368 3.49 27.18 -3.82
C SER A 368 2.85 25.78 -3.66
N ALA A 369 1.55 25.65 -3.88
CA ALA A 369 0.86 24.36 -3.87
C ALA A 369 1.36 23.38 -4.95
N TYR A 370 1.97 23.86 -6.04
CA TYR A 370 2.63 22.99 -7.02
C TYR A 370 3.73 22.12 -6.40
N ASP A 371 4.42 22.62 -5.39
CA ASP A 371 5.56 21.95 -4.77
C ASP A 371 5.16 20.94 -3.66
N ASN A 372 3.86 20.84 -3.35
CA ASN A 372 3.28 19.73 -2.62
C ASN A 372 2.86 18.64 -3.61
N ARG A 373 3.78 17.83 -4.05
CA ARG A 373 3.63 16.90 -5.17
C ARG A 373 4.35 15.59 -4.92
N PRO A 374 4.03 14.52 -5.65
CA PRO A 374 4.93 13.37 -5.67
C PRO A 374 6.26 13.74 -6.34
N LEU A 375 7.29 12.97 -6.07
CA LEU A 375 8.52 13.03 -6.83
C LEU A 375 8.21 12.77 -8.31
N ASN A 376 8.89 13.47 -9.21
CA ASN A 376 8.97 13.01 -10.59
C ASN A 376 9.91 11.79 -10.69
N PHE A 377 9.92 11.12 -11.84
CA PHE A 377 10.66 9.87 -11.97
C PHE A 377 12.18 10.05 -11.78
N ASP A 378 12.74 11.15 -12.28
CA ASP A 378 14.18 11.41 -12.16
C ASP A 378 14.57 11.71 -10.71
N GLU A 379 13.78 12.53 -10.00
CA GLU A 379 13.96 12.81 -8.58
C GLU A 379 13.83 11.55 -7.72
N PHE A 380 12.91 10.64 -8.05
CA PHE A 380 12.79 9.34 -7.39
C PHE A 380 14.04 8.50 -7.66
N TYR A 381 14.48 8.47 -8.92
CA TYR A 381 15.62 7.67 -9.33
C TYR A 381 16.96 8.16 -8.74
N GLU A 382 17.13 9.48 -8.59
CA GLU A 382 18.31 10.07 -7.94
C GLU A 382 18.47 9.67 -6.47
N ARG A 383 17.36 9.44 -5.76
CA ARG A 383 17.36 9.04 -4.34
C ARG A 383 17.69 7.57 -4.12
N ILE A 384 17.69 6.76 -5.17
CA ILE A 384 18.01 5.34 -5.09
C ILE A 384 19.50 5.16 -5.09
N ASN A 385 20.03 4.52 -4.05
CA ASN A 385 21.43 4.09 -4.02
C ASN A 385 21.60 2.78 -4.83
N GLN A 386 20.96 1.70 -4.39
CA GLN A 386 20.94 0.42 -5.10
C GLN A 386 19.53 -0.16 -5.11
N ALA A 387 19.13 -0.76 -6.23
CA ALA A 387 17.81 -1.35 -6.42
C ALA A 387 17.87 -2.77 -6.97
N VAL A 388 16.92 -3.58 -6.52
CA VAL A 388 16.59 -4.89 -7.10
C VAL A 388 15.17 -4.82 -7.65
N PHE A 389 15.03 -4.89 -8.96
CA PHE A 389 13.75 -4.98 -9.64
C PHE A 389 13.27 -6.41 -9.61
N VAL A 390 12.07 -6.65 -9.11
CA VAL A 390 11.51 -8.00 -8.94
C VAL A 390 10.29 -8.13 -9.83
N SER A 391 10.30 -9.05 -10.78
CA SER A 391 9.18 -9.27 -11.70
C SER A 391 9.25 -10.63 -12.37
N ALA A 392 8.09 -11.18 -12.73
CA ALA A 392 7.99 -12.32 -13.65
C ALA A 392 8.14 -11.90 -15.13
N THR A 393 7.90 -10.63 -15.42
CA THR A 393 7.89 -10.02 -16.76
C THR A 393 8.50 -8.62 -16.70
N PRO A 394 9.82 -8.48 -16.42
CA PRO A 394 10.48 -7.17 -16.31
C PRO A 394 10.22 -6.30 -17.55
N GLY A 395 10.19 -4.99 -17.36
CA GLY A 395 10.10 -4.02 -18.44
C GLY A 395 11.44 -3.81 -19.14
N ASP A 396 11.41 -3.05 -20.25
CA ASP A 396 12.64 -2.74 -21.00
C ASP A 396 13.59 -1.90 -20.15
N LEU A 397 13.05 -0.96 -19.38
CA LEU A 397 13.84 -0.10 -18.47
C LEU A 397 14.64 -0.93 -17.47
N GLU A 398 14.01 -1.92 -16.83
CA GLU A 398 14.65 -2.78 -15.83
C GLU A 398 15.78 -3.60 -16.47
N LEU A 399 15.53 -4.16 -17.66
CA LEU A 399 16.51 -4.99 -18.35
C LEU A 399 17.68 -4.15 -18.91
N GLU A 400 17.42 -2.95 -19.43
CA GLU A 400 18.44 -2.04 -19.95
C GLU A 400 19.34 -1.46 -18.85
N LYS A 401 18.77 -1.20 -17.67
CA LYS A 401 19.50 -0.59 -16.55
C LYS A 401 20.25 -1.60 -15.70
N SER A 402 19.76 -2.84 -15.62
CA SER A 402 20.35 -3.85 -14.74
C SER A 402 21.71 -4.33 -15.20
N GLN A 403 22.71 -4.18 -14.33
CA GLN A 403 24.04 -4.78 -14.53
C GLN A 403 24.00 -6.30 -14.31
N THR A 404 23.02 -6.79 -13.55
CA THR A 404 22.85 -8.21 -13.25
C THR A 404 21.38 -8.60 -13.35
N VAL A 405 21.10 -9.66 -14.11
CA VAL A 405 19.77 -10.29 -14.18
C VAL A 405 19.90 -11.71 -13.66
N ALA A 406 19.17 -12.03 -12.60
CA ALA A 406 19.08 -13.39 -12.05
C ALA A 406 17.72 -14.00 -12.39
N GLU A 407 17.71 -15.16 -13.04
CA GLU A 407 16.48 -15.92 -13.31
C GLU A 407 16.14 -16.85 -12.16
N GLN A 408 14.85 -16.93 -11.83
CA GLN A 408 14.29 -17.84 -10.84
C GLN A 408 13.01 -18.46 -11.39
N ILE A 409 13.17 -19.56 -12.12
CA ILE A 409 12.10 -20.23 -12.87
C ILE A 409 11.55 -21.41 -12.07
N ILE A 410 12.39 -22.10 -11.31
CA ILE A 410 11.99 -23.31 -10.59
C ILE A 410 11.03 -22.98 -9.44
N ARG A 411 9.85 -23.62 -9.48
CA ARG A 411 8.90 -23.63 -8.35
C ARG A 411 9.22 -24.81 -7.44
N PRO A 412 9.41 -24.59 -6.14
CA PRO A 412 9.66 -25.67 -5.18
C PRO A 412 8.56 -26.76 -5.16
N THR A 413 7.33 -26.39 -5.51
CA THR A 413 6.17 -27.29 -5.60
C THR A 413 6.18 -28.22 -6.82
N GLY A 414 7.10 -28.01 -7.75
CA GLY A 414 7.17 -28.74 -9.01
C GLY A 414 6.13 -28.36 -10.05
N LEU A 415 5.26 -27.40 -9.77
CA LEU A 415 4.20 -26.96 -10.68
C LEU A 415 4.76 -26.38 -11.98
N LEU A 416 4.21 -26.84 -13.10
CA LEU A 416 4.61 -26.42 -14.44
C LEU A 416 3.89 -25.14 -14.86
N ASP A 417 4.48 -24.37 -15.76
CA ASP A 417 3.71 -23.39 -16.52
C ASP A 417 2.65 -24.10 -17.35
N PRO A 418 1.46 -23.46 -17.59
CA PRO A 418 0.35 -24.11 -18.26
C PRO A 418 0.69 -24.45 -19.72
N GLU A 419 0.03 -25.45 -20.26
CA GLU A 419 0.03 -25.73 -21.68
C GLU A 419 -0.87 -24.74 -22.40
N ILE A 420 -0.37 -24.15 -23.50
CA ILE A 420 -1.09 -23.15 -24.27
C ILE A 420 -1.53 -23.76 -25.59
N SER A 421 -2.83 -23.67 -25.89
CA SER A 421 -3.40 -24.02 -27.20
C SER A 421 -3.99 -22.80 -27.90
N VAL A 422 -3.73 -22.63 -29.17
CA VAL A 422 -4.36 -21.60 -30.00
C VAL A 422 -5.47 -22.26 -30.80
N ARG A 423 -6.68 -21.71 -30.72
CA ARG A 423 -7.87 -22.21 -31.40
C ARG A 423 -8.54 -21.11 -32.25
N PRO A 424 -9.22 -21.43 -33.37
CA PRO A 424 -9.87 -20.44 -34.19
C PRO A 424 -11.01 -19.72 -33.47
N THR A 425 -11.33 -18.51 -33.92
CA THR A 425 -12.47 -17.75 -33.37
C THR A 425 -13.81 -18.29 -33.86
N GLU A 426 -13.85 -18.95 -35.02
CA GLU A 426 -15.05 -19.63 -35.51
C GLU A 426 -15.42 -20.79 -34.57
N GLY A 427 -16.65 -20.80 -34.06
CA GLY A 427 -17.14 -21.81 -33.13
C GLY A 427 -16.56 -21.67 -31.68
N GLN A 428 -15.85 -20.58 -31.35
CA GLN A 428 -15.18 -20.40 -30.09
C GLN A 428 -16.12 -20.49 -28.86
N LEU A 429 -17.38 -20.08 -28.98
CA LEU A 429 -18.33 -20.11 -27.87
C LEU A 429 -18.76 -21.54 -27.54
N ASP A 430 -19.01 -22.37 -28.51
CA ASP A 430 -19.38 -23.78 -28.31
C ASP A 430 -18.20 -24.58 -27.75
N ASP A 431 -17.01 -24.34 -28.28
CA ASP A 431 -15.77 -24.93 -27.78
C ASP A 431 -15.52 -24.50 -26.32
N LEU A 432 -15.65 -23.20 -26.03
CA LEU A 432 -15.49 -22.65 -24.68
C LEU A 432 -16.48 -23.26 -23.66
N VAL A 433 -17.77 -23.37 -24.02
CA VAL A 433 -18.80 -24.00 -23.20
C VAL A 433 -18.47 -25.46 -22.93
N SER A 434 -17.99 -26.21 -23.95
CA SER A 434 -17.53 -27.58 -23.77
C SER A 434 -16.40 -27.70 -22.77
N GLU A 435 -15.36 -26.85 -22.88
CA GLU A 435 -14.22 -26.83 -22.00
C GLU A 435 -14.59 -26.41 -20.56
N ILE A 436 -15.50 -25.44 -20.41
CA ILE A 436 -16.06 -25.05 -19.09
C ILE A 436 -16.73 -26.26 -18.43
N ASN A 437 -17.60 -26.97 -19.14
CA ASN A 437 -18.31 -28.12 -18.61
C ASN A 437 -17.36 -29.25 -18.15
N ILE A 438 -16.28 -29.48 -18.87
CA ILE A 438 -15.24 -30.43 -18.48
C ILE A 438 -14.61 -30.03 -17.15
N ARG A 439 -14.28 -28.73 -16.95
CA ARG A 439 -13.67 -28.23 -15.72
C ARG A 439 -14.66 -28.23 -14.54
N VAL A 440 -15.87 -27.79 -14.78
CA VAL A 440 -16.94 -27.78 -13.76
C VAL A 440 -17.25 -29.18 -13.25
N SER A 441 -17.26 -30.19 -14.13
CA SER A 441 -17.43 -31.60 -13.74
C SER A 441 -16.35 -32.09 -12.78
N LYS A 442 -15.14 -31.52 -12.87
CA LYS A 442 -14.00 -31.77 -11.99
C LYS A 442 -13.96 -30.83 -10.75
N LYS A 443 -14.95 -29.99 -10.57
CA LYS A 443 -15.00 -28.95 -9.50
C LYS A 443 -13.85 -27.94 -9.59
N GLN A 444 -13.34 -27.70 -10.79
CA GLN A 444 -12.31 -26.72 -11.09
C GLN A 444 -12.94 -25.39 -11.53
N ARG A 445 -12.17 -24.30 -11.55
CA ARG A 445 -12.63 -22.97 -11.90
C ARG A 445 -12.02 -22.50 -13.21
N VAL A 446 -12.74 -21.59 -13.87
CA VAL A 446 -12.36 -21.05 -15.18
C VAL A 446 -12.27 -19.52 -15.10
N LEU A 447 -11.22 -18.95 -15.67
CA LEU A 447 -11.08 -17.51 -15.90
C LEU A 447 -11.19 -17.23 -17.40
N ILE A 448 -11.96 -16.20 -17.77
CA ILE A 448 -12.11 -15.77 -19.16
C ILE A 448 -11.76 -14.30 -19.27
N THR A 449 -10.85 -13.95 -20.19
CA THR A 449 -10.48 -12.55 -20.42
C THR A 449 -11.04 -12.03 -21.74
N THR A 450 -11.69 -10.86 -21.67
CA THR A 450 -12.24 -10.13 -22.81
C THR A 450 -11.51 -8.80 -23.01
N LEU A 451 -11.78 -8.07 -24.09
CA LEU A 451 -11.18 -6.77 -24.37
C LEU A 451 -12.02 -5.60 -23.89
N THR A 452 -13.34 -5.74 -23.78
CA THR A 452 -14.25 -4.66 -23.41
C THR A 452 -15.24 -5.08 -22.34
N LYS A 453 -15.79 -4.09 -21.61
CA LYS A 453 -16.84 -4.30 -20.62
C LYS A 453 -18.08 -4.91 -21.23
N LYS A 454 -18.50 -4.40 -22.40
CA LYS A 454 -19.66 -4.92 -23.11
C LYS A 454 -19.49 -6.40 -23.48
N MET A 455 -18.32 -6.79 -24.00
CA MET A 455 -18.06 -8.22 -24.31
C MET A 455 -18.12 -9.09 -23.05
N ALA A 456 -17.63 -8.60 -21.92
CA ALA A 456 -17.71 -9.35 -20.65
C ALA A 456 -19.16 -9.53 -20.20
N GLU A 457 -19.97 -8.47 -20.28
CA GLU A 457 -21.39 -8.49 -19.94
C GLU A 457 -22.19 -9.41 -20.86
N ASP A 458 -22.02 -9.27 -22.19
CA ASP A 458 -22.70 -10.08 -23.22
C ASP A 458 -22.34 -11.57 -23.06
N LEU A 459 -21.05 -11.87 -22.84
CA LEU A 459 -20.59 -13.25 -22.62
C LEU A 459 -21.14 -13.84 -21.33
N THR A 460 -21.18 -13.06 -20.25
CA THR A 460 -21.75 -13.50 -18.97
C THR A 460 -23.22 -13.86 -19.13
N ALA A 461 -24.01 -12.98 -19.77
CA ALA A 461 -25.43 -13.24 -20.04
C ALA A 461 -25.62 -14.49 -20.92
N TYR A 462 -24.77 -14.68 -21.93
CA TYR A 462 -24.82 -15.89 -22.77
C TYR A 462 -24.54 -17.17 -21.96
N LEU A 463 -23.50 -17.19 -21.16
CA LEU A 463 -23.12 -18.36 -20.33
C LEU A 463 -24.19 -18.69 -19.30
N GLU A 464 -24.88 -17.68 -18.72
CA GLU A 464 -26.03 -17.87 -17.83
C GLU A 464 -27.19 -18.56 -18.54
N THR A 465 -27.49 -18.21 -19.81
CA THR A 465 -28.53 -18.90 -20.60
C THR A 465 -28.19 -20.36 -20.87
N MET A 466 -26.91 -20.71 -20.87
CA MET A 466 -26.42 -22.10 -21.00
C MET A 466 -26.39 -22.84 -19.65
N GLY A 467 -26.87 -22.24 -18.56
CA GLY A 467 -26.94 -22.85 -17.23
C GLY A 467 -25.61 -22.88 -16.47
N ILE A 468 -24.60 -22.12 -16.92
CA ILE A 468 -23.29 -22.02 -16.26
C ILE A 468 -23.36 -20.95 -15.17
N LYS A 469 -22.87 -21.28 -13.98
CA LYS A 469 -22.74 -20.30 -12.88
C LYS A 469 -21.54 -19.40 -13.15
N VAL A 470 -21.79 -18.18 -13.56
CA VAL A 470 -20.79 -17.20 -13.99
C VAL A 470 -20.99 -15.85 -13.32
N ARG A 471 -19.89 -15.16 -13.05
CA ARG A 471 -19.88 -13.72 -12.68
C ARG A 471 -18.88 -12.98 -13.55
N TYR A 472 -19.07 -11.66 -13.71
CA TYR A 472 -18.07 -10.82 -14.36
C TYR A 472 -17.47 -9.82 -13.37
N MET A 473 -16.24 -9.36 -13.68
CA MET A 473 -15.51 -8.39 -12.87
C MET A 473 -14.94 -7.29 -13.77
N HIS A 474 -15.18 -6.02 -13.39
CA HIS A 474 -14.67 -4.84 -14.08
C HIS A 474 -14.00 -3.87 -13.10
N HIS A 475 -13.47 -2.75 -13.62
CA HIS A 475 -12.68 -1.79 -12.84
C HIS A 475 -13.49 -0.94 -11.85
N ASP A 476 -14.81 -0.82 -12.03
CA ASP A 476 -15.71 -0.04 -11.18
C ASP A 476 -16.15 -0.80 -9.91
N ILE A 477 -15.85 -2.10 -9.83
CA ILE A 477 -16.13 -2.94 -8.66
C ILE A 477 -15.19 -2.52 -7.52
N ASP A 478 -15.75 -2.22 -6.36
CA ASP A 478 -14.95 -1.84 -5.20
C ASP A 478 -14.07 -3.01 -4.68
N THR A 479 -13.15 -2.70 -3.80
CA THR A 479 -12.16 -3.68 -3.32
C THR A 479 -12.82 -4.77 -2.48
N VAL A 480 -13.85 -4.46 -1.72
CA VAL A 480 -14.55 -5.43 -0.86
C VAL A 480 -15.36 -6.40 -1.72
N GLU A 481 -16.17 -5.88 -2.63
CA GLU A 481 -16.95 -6.71 -3.57
C GLU A 481 -16.04 -7.60 -4.42
N ARG A 482 -14.87 -7.09 -4.83
CA ARG A 482 -13.86 -7.87 -5.55
C ARG A 482 -13.35 -9.05 -4.72
N MET A 483 -13.08 -8.84 -3.43
CA MET A 483 -12.64 -9.90 -2.52
C MET A 483 -13.74 -10.95 -2.32
N GLU A 484 -14.99 -10.53 -2.23
CA GLU A 484 -16.15 -11.43 -2.16
C GLU A 484 -16.30 -12.28 -3.43
N ILE A 485 -16.18 -11.67 -4.61
CA ILE A 485 -16.21 -12.40 -5.89
C ILE A 485 -15.11 -13.48 -5.94
N VAL A 486 -13.90 -13.14 -5.55
CA VAL A 486 -12.77 -14.10 -5.54
C VAL A 486 -13.01 -15.22 -4.54
N ARG A 487 -13.49 -14.92 -3.34
CA ARG A 487 -13.85 -15.91 -2.32
C ARG A 487 -14.93 -16.86 -2.83
N ASP A 488 -16.02 -16.31 -3.38
CA ASP A 488 -17.16 -17.07 -3.86
C ASP A 488 -16.77 -18.01 -5.03
N LEU A 489 -15.86 -17.54 -5.91
CA LEU A 489 -15.27 -18.39 -6.93
C LEU A 489 -14.49 -19.56 -6.33
N ARG A 490 -13.68 -19.31 -5.29
CA ARG A 490 -12.91 -20.34 -4.59
C ARG A 490 -13.80 -21.33 -3.85
N LEU A 491 -14.86 -20.86 -3.20
CA LEU A 491 -15.86 -21.70 -2.51
C LEU A 491 -16.74 -22.50 -3.48
N GLY A 492 -16.83 -22.09 -4.75
CA GLY A 492 -17.63 -22.75 -5.75
C GLY A 492 -19.09 -22.33 -5.80
N GLU A 493 -19.39 -21.15 -5.30
CA GLU A 493 -20.70 -20.52 -5.45
C GLU A 493 -21.00 -20.28 -6.93
N PHE A 494 -19.96 -20.00 -7.70
CA PHE A 494 -19.97 -19.97 -9.16
C PHE A 494 -18.66 -20.55 -9.72
N ASP A 495 -18.64 -20.89 -11.03
CA ASP A 495 -17.59 -21.71 -11.63
C ASP A 495 -16.70 -20.92 -12.59
N VAL A 496 -17.24 -19.84 -13.17
CA VAL A 496 -16.58 -19.05 -14.21
C VAL A 496 -16.54 -17.58 -13.82
N LEU A 497 -15.35 -16.98 -13.93
CA LEU A 497 -15.16 -15.55 -13.77
C LEU A 497 -14.73 -14.93 -15.11
N VAL A 498 -15.53 -13.98 -15.59
CA VAL A 498 -15.25 -13.21 -16.81
C VAL A 498 -14.74 -11.83 -16.43
N GLY A 499 -13.72 -11.32 -17.11
CA GLY A 499 -13.25 -9.96 -16.88
C GLY A 499 -12.34 -9.41 -17.96
N ILE A 500 -12.18 -8.08 -17.97
CA ILE A 500 -11.34 -7.39 -18.96
C ILE A 500 -9.87 -7.50 -18.55
N ASN A 501 -9.57 -7.19 -17.32
CA ASN A 501 -8.22 -7.17 -16.78
C ASN A 501 -8.16 -7.97 -15.48
N LEU A 502 -8.25 -9.29 -15.61
CA LEU A 502 -8.04 -10.22 -14.50
C LEU A 502 -6.55 -10.31 -14.08
N LEU A 503 -5.71 -9.47 -14.71
CA LEU A 503 -4.27 -9.38 -14.43
C LEU A 503 -3.96 -8.58 -13.17
N ARG A 504 -4.90 -7.77 -12.67
CA ARG A 504 -4.65 -7.00 -11.45
C ARG A 504 -4.35 -7.97 -10.35
N GLU A 505 -3.22 -7.74 -9.74
CA GLU A 505 -2.48 -8.58 -8.79
C GLU A 505 -3.37 -8.95 -7.60
N GLY A 506 -3.04 -10.07 -6.95
CA GLY A 506 -3.79 -10.57 -5.81
C GLY A 506 -4.77 -11.71 -6.11
N LEU A 507 -4.99 -12.09 -7.39
CA LEU A 507 -5.74 -13.29 -7.73
C LEU A 507 -4.85 -14.54 -7.60
N ASP A 508 -4.80 -15.07 -6.38
CA ASP A 508 -4.15 -16.36 -6.07
C ASP A 508 -5.23 -17.43 -5.91
N ILE A 509 -5.66 -18.02 -7.03
CA ILE A 509 -6.77 -18.99 -7.07
C ILE A 509 -6.24 -20.35 -7.57
N PRO A 510 -5.80 -21.22 -6.66
CA PRO A 510 -5.27 -22.54 -7.04
C PRO A 510 -6.30 -23.46 -7.74
N GLU A 511 -7.57 -23.18 -7.54
CA GLU A 511 -8.69 -23.93 -8.09
C GLU A 511 -8.87 -23.69 -9.61
N VAL A 512 -8.24 -22.64 -10.16
CA VAL A 512 -8.30 -22.32 -11.60
C VAL A 512 -7.44 -23.28 -12.40
N SER A 513 -8.07 -24.04 -13.27
CA SER A 513 -7.42 -24.98 -14.19
C SER A 513 -7.50 -24.59 -15.66
N LEU A 514 -8.39 -23.63 -16.01
CA LEU A 514 -8.49 -23.12 -17.35
C LEU A 514 -8.50 -21.59 -17.35
N VAL A 515 -7.67 -21.03 -18.23
CA VAL A 515 -7.72 -19.61 -18.59
C VAL A 515 -8.00 -19.49 -20.07
N ALA A 516 -9.12 -18.86 -20.44
CA ALA A 516 -9.48 -18.60 -21.82
C ALA A 516 -9.23 -17.12 -22.16
N VAL A 517 -8.56 -16.89 -23.28
CA VAL A 517 -8.24 -15.55 -23.78
C VAL A 517 -8.98 -15.35 -25.09
N LEU A 518 -10.04 -14.54 -25.08
CA LEU A 518 -10.77 -14.20 -26.31
C LEU A 518 -10.04 -13.08 -27.04
N ASP A 519 -10.16 -13.05 -28.37
CA ASP A 519 -9.49 -12.07 -29.23
C ASP A 519 -8.01 -11.92 -28.91
N ALA A 520 -7.29 -13.02 -28.78
CA ALA A 520 -5.88 -13.03 -28.42
C ALA A 520 -4.99 -12.38 -29.50
N ASP A 521 -5.43 -12.32 -30.73
CA ASP A 521 -4.76 -11.70 -31.88
C ASP A 521 -5.01 -10.19 -32.05
N LYS A 522 -5.83 -9.59 -31.19
CA LYS A 522 -6.05 -8.14 -31.19
C LYS A 522 -4.93 -7.45 -30.40
N GLU A 523 -3.83 -7.16 -31.12
CA GLU A 523 -2.67 -6.53 -30.47
C GLU A 523 -3.03 -5.22 -29.76
N GLY A 524 -2.43 -5.03 -28.58
CA GLY A 524 -2.64 -3.88 -27.73
C GLY A 524 -2.13 -4.12 -26.31
N PHE A 525 -2.32 -3.17 -25.41
CA PHE A 525 -1.84 -3.25 -24.03
C PHE A 525 -2.30 -4.54 -23.30
N LEU A 526 -3.58 -4.94 -23.50
CA LEU A 526 -4.17 -6.12 -22.86
C LEU A 526 -3.75 -7.47 -23.51
N ARG A 527 -3.12 -7.43 -24.67
CA ARG A 527 -2.66 -8.61 -25.43
C ARG A 527 -1.18 -8.51 -25.78
N SER A 528 -0.44 -7.65 -25.09
CA SER A 528 1.03 -7.62 -25.17
C SER A 528 1.63 -8.92 -24.64
N GLU A 529 2.84 -9.25 -25.05
CA GLU A 529 3.60 -10.41 -24.55
C GLU A 529 3.56 -10.52 -23.03
N ARG A 530 3.85 -9.42 -22.31
CA ARG A 530 3.85 -9.37 -20.83
C ARG A 530 2.47 -9.68 -20.26
N SER A 531 1.43 -9.08 -20.83
CA SER A 531 0.04 -9.33 -20.42
C SER A 531 -0.34 -10.79 -20.60
N LEU A 532 -0.01 -11.38 -21.74
CA LEU A 532 -0.30 -12.78 -22.04
C LEU A 532 0.44 -13.73 -21.09
N ILE A 533 1.74 -13.51 -20.82
CA ILE A 533 2.50 -14.33 -19.86
C ILE A 533 1.87 -14.26 -18.45
N GLN A 534 1.42 -13.08 -18.02
CA GLN A 534 0.77 -12.95 -16.73
C GLN A 534 -0.59 -13.62 -16.65
N ILE A 535 -1.40 -13.53 -17.74
CA ILE A 535 -2.67 -14.24 -17.86
C ILE A 535 -2.43 -15.75 -17.77
N CYS A 536 -1.46 -16.28 -18.54
CA CYS A 536 -1.08 -17.69 -18.50
C CYS A 536 -0.65 -18.12 -17.09
N GLY A 537 0.10 -17.28 -16.39
CA GLY A 537 0.57 -17.53 -15.04
C GLY A 537 -0.55 -17.74 -14.01
N ARG A 538 -1.79 -17.34 -14.29
CA ARG A 538 -2.94 -17.60 -13.40
C ARG A 538 -3.32 -19.08 -13.34
N ALA A 539 -3.10 -19.85 -14.40
CA ALA A 539 -3.31 -21.29 -14.39
C ALA A 539 -2.10 -22.10 -13.85
N ALA A 540 -0.96 -21.46 -13.61
CA ALA A 540 0.28 -22.13 -13.20
C ALA A 540 0.30 -22.66 -11.74
N ARG A 541 -0.79 -22.48 -10.98
CA ARG A 541 -0.95 -22.98 -9.60
C ARG A 541 -1.72 -24.29 -9.51
N ASN A 542 -2.28 -24.73 -10.63
CA ASN A 542 -3.01 -25.97 -10.76
C ASN A 542 -2.17 -26.97 -11.58
N SER A 543 -2.08 -28.20 -11.11
CA SER A 543 -1.32 -29.25 -11.83
C SER A 543 -1.93 -29.63 -13.20
N GLU A 544 -3.24 -29.34 -13.41
CA GLU A 544 -3.96 -29.49 -14.66
C GLU A 544 -4.17 -28.15 -15.39
N GLY A 545 -3.36 -27.14 -15.06
CA GLY A 545 -3.49 -25.79 -15.61
C GLY A 545 -3.29 -25.75 -17.12
N THR A 546 -4.26 -25.20 -17.86
CA THR A 546 -4.24 -25.02 -19.32
C THR A 546 -4.68 -23.61 -19.70
N VAL A 547 -4.22 -23.15 -20.86
CA VAL A 547 -4.62 -21.86 -21.44
C VAL A 547 -5.11 -22.08 -22.87
N ILE A 548 -6.23 -21.50 -23.21
CA ILE A 548 -6.75 -21.47 -24.58
C ILE A 548 -6.73 -20.02 -25.05
N MET A 549 -6.06 -19.77 -26.16
CA MET A 549 -6.05 -18.49 -26.85
C MET A 549 -6.91 -18.60 -28.13
N TYR A 550 -8.05 -17.92 -28.18
CA TYR A 550 -8.87 -17.86 -29.36
C TYR A 550 -8.37 -16.76 -30.29
N ALA A 551 -7.89 -17.15 -31.45
CA ALA A 551 -7.25 -16.26 -32.43
C ALA A 551 -7.27 -16.89 -33.83
N ASP A 552 -7.47 -16.06 -34.85
CA ASP A 552 -7.41 -16.51 -36.27
C ASP A 552 -5.98 -16.40 -36.83
N SER A 553 -5.12 -15.64 -36.15
CA SER A 553 -3.69 -15.54 -36.49
C SER A 553 -2.82 -15.47 -35.25
N VAL A 554 -1.61 -16.00 -35.29
CA VAL A 554 -0.65 -15.94 -34.22
C VAL A 554 0.19 -14.67 -34.38
N THR A 555 -0.04 -13.67 -33.51
CA THR A 555 0.71 -12.42 -33.51
C THR A 555 2.12 -12.60 -32.91
N ASP A 556 2.99 -11.59 -33.08
CA ASP A 556 4.33 -11.65 -32.53
C ASP A 556 4.32 -11.65 -30.99
N SER A 557 3.39 -10.94 -30.36
CA SER A 557 3.18 -10.96 -28.91
C SER A 557 2.77 -12.34 -28.41
N MET A 558 1.82 -13.00 -29.09
CA MET A 558 1.43 -14.38 -28.79
C MET A 558 2.60 -15.35 -28.94
N ARG A 559 3.32 -15.27 -30.08
CA ARG A 559 4.46 -16.16 -30.36
C ARG A 559 5.52 -16.06 -29.25
N ARG A 560 5.90 -14.86 -28.85
CA ARG A 560 6.86 -14.66 -27.76
C ARG A 560 6.35 -15.19 -26.43
N ALA A 561 5.09 -14.92 -26.07
CA ALA A 561 4.49 -15.41 -24.85
C ALA A 561 4.41 -16.94 -24.79
N ILE A 562 4.04 -17.60 -25.90
CA ILE A 562 3.99 -19.06 -26.00
C ILE A 562 5.40 -19.64 -25.87
N THR A 563 6.37 -19.13 -26.63
CA THR A 563 7.75 -19.61 -26.62
C THR A 563 8.36 -19.49 -25.22
N GLU A 564 8.15 -18.37 -24.53
CA GLU A 564 8.69 -18.18 -23.18
C GLU A 564 8.01 -19.11 -22.16
N THR A 565 6.70 -19.29 -22.25
CA THR A 565 5.95 -20.20 -21.37
C THR A 565 6.40 -21.65 -21.57
N GLU A 566 6.61 -22.08 -22.82
CA GLU A 566 7.14 -23.41 -23.15
C GLU A 566 8.58 -23.60 -22.65
N ARG A 567 9.44 -22.58 -22.80
CA ARG A 567 10.82 -22.60 -22.26
C ARG A 567 10.79 -22.83 -20.75
N ARG A 568 10.00 -22.05 -20.00
CA ARG A 568 9.86 -22.17 -18.54
C ARG A 568 9.31 -23.56 -18.16
N ARG A 569 8.29 -24.04 -18.87
CA ARG A 569 7.70 -25.36 -18.64
C ARG A 569 8.73 -26.48 -18.81
N LYS A 570 9.54 -26.42 -19.87
CA LYS A 570 10.59 -27.41 -20.16
C LYS A 570 11.65 -27.43 -19.04
N ILE A 571 12.13 -26.26 -18.63
CA ILE A 571 13.13 -26.16 -17.53
C ILE A 571 12.59 -26.80 -16.25
N GLN A 572 11.34 -26.48 -15.87
CA GLN A 572 10.72 -27.07 -14.69
C GLN A 572 10.52 -28.59 -14.82
N GLN A 573 10.13 -29.08 -16.01
CA GLN A 573 9.98 -30.53 -16.25
C GLN A 573 11.31 -31.28 -16.10
N GLU A 574 12.39 -30.74 -16.67
CA GLU A 574 13.73 -31.32 -16.54
C GLU A 574 14.20 -31.35 -15.09
N TYR A 575 13.95 -30.26 -14.36
CA TYR A 575 14.26 -30.19 -12.93
C TYR A 575 13.46 -31.23 -12.13
N ASN A 576 12.14 -31.32 -12.35
CA ASN A 576 11.27 -32.29 -11.66
C ASN A 576 11.74 -33.72 -11.92
N LYS A 577 12.05 -34.06 -13.18
CA LYS A 577 12.55 -35.38 -13.57
C LYS A 577 13.88 -35.73 -12.88
N LYS A 578 14.80 -34.74 -12.83
CA LYS A 578 16.11 -34.93 -12.18
C LYS A 578 16.01 -35.16 -10.67
N HIS A 579 15.05 -34.53 -10.00
CA HIS A 579 14.89 -34.54 -8.56
C HIS A 579 13.74 -35.46 -8.08
N GLY A 580 13.05 -36.16 -8.99
CA GLY A 580 11.93 -37.05 -8.63
C GLY A 580 10.72 -36.31 -8.02
N ILE A 581 10.49 -35.04 -8.43
CA ILE A 581 9.40 -34.21 -7.90
C ILE A 581 8.14 -34.44 -8.72
N THR A 582 7.04 -34.79 -8.04
CA THR A 582 5.70 -34.84 -8.67
C THR A 582 4.99 -33.50 -8.42
N PRO A 583 4.53 -32.81 -9.47
CA PRO A 583 3.76 -31.56 -9.33
C PRO A 583 2.51 -31.78 -8.48
N THR A 584 2.30 -30.94 -7.48
CA THR A 584 1.10 -30.97 -6.64
C THR A 584 0.43 -29.60 -6.61
N THR A 585 -0.89 -29.57 -6.80
CA THR A 585 -1.68 -28.35 -6.71
C THR A 585 -1.56 -27.75 -5.30
N ILE A 586 -1.34 -26.45 -5.22
CA ILE A 586 -1.26 -25.75 -3.93
C ILE A 586 -2.65 -25.73 -3.29
N VAL A 587 -2.77 -26.27 -2.09
CA VAL A 587 -4.00 -26.16 -1.29
C VAL A 587 -3.83 -25.02 -0.30
N LYS A 588 -4.50 -23.91 -0.53
CA LYS A 588 -4.62 -22.79 0.43
C LYS A 588 -5.99 -22.84 1.08
N LYS A 589 -6.05 -22.80 2.40
CA LYS A 589 -7.32 -22.57 3.08
C LYS A 589 -7.90 -21.25 2.60
N VAL A 590 -9.19 -21.25 2.25
CA VAL A 590 -9.94 -20.01 2.09
C VAL A 590 -9.97 -19.42 3.49
N SER A 591 -9.30 -18.30 3.70
CA SER A 591 -9.26 -17.68 5.02
C SER A 591 -10.70 -17.28 5.40
N GLU A 592 -11.12 -17.63 6.60
CA GLU A 592 -12.44 -17.34 7.18
C GLU A 592 -12.71 -15.83 7.38
N ILE A 593 -11.79 -14.98 6.90
CA ILE A 593 -11.77 -13.53 7.05
C ILE A 593 -13.05 -12.85 6.51
N LEU A 594 -13.81 -13.55 5.66
CA LEU A 594 -15.02 -13.03 5.02
C LEU A 594 -16.31 -13.79 5.36
N GLU A 595 -16.30 -14.80 6.22
CA GLU A 595 -17.55 -15.47 6.66
C GLU A 595 -18.54 -14.53 7.39
N ILE A 596 -18.06 -13.35 7.79
CA ILE A 596 -18.87 -12.37 8.55
C ILE A 596 -19.74 -11.51 7.62
N SER A 597 -19.46 -11.40 6.33
CA SER A 597 -20.21 -10.51 5.42
C SER A 597 -21.53 -11.09 4.93
N THR A 598 -21.68 -12.40 4.79
CA THR A 598 -22.89 -13.03 4.27
C THR A 598 -24.02 -13.22 5.29
N HIS A 599 -23.71 -13.23 6.59
CA HIS A 599 -24.73 -13.28 7.65
C HIS A 599 -25.33 -11.92 8.01
N THR A 600 -24.89 -10.83 7.38
CA THR A 600 -25.18 -9.47 7.85
C THR A 600 -26.56 -8.94 7.49
N ASP A 601 -27.13 -9.27 6.36
CA ASP A 601 -28.46 -8.77 5.99
C ASP A 601 -29.57 -9.44 6.79
N ASP A 602 -29.40 -10.69 7.17
CA ASP A 602 -30.33 -11.39 8.06
C ASP A 602 -30.10 -11.08 9.55
N GLU A 603 -28.85 -10.86 9.98
CA GLU A 603 -28.52 -10.42 11.34
C GLU A 603 -28.95 -8.98 11.64
N PHE A 604 -28.88 -8.05 10.65
CA PHE A 604 -29.39 -6.69 10.84
C PHE A 604 -30.90 -6.64 11.01
N LYS A 605 -31.62 -7.52 10.36
CA LYS A 605 -33.08 -7.69 10.61
C LYS A 605 -33.36 -8.30 12.00
N SER A 606 -32.43 -9.12 12.51
CA SER A 606 -32.53 -9.71 13.85
C SER A 606 -31.94 -8.79 14.93
N ALA A 607 -30.95 -7.94 14.64
CA ALA A 607 -30.34 -7.01 15.59
C ALA A 607 -31.27 -5.91 16.11
N LYS A 608 -32.32 -5.58 15.36
CA LYS A 608 -33.45 -4.73 15.87
C LYS A 608 -34.25 -5.39 16.99
N LYS A 609 -34.12 -6.70 17.22
CA LYS A 609 -34.80 -7.48 18.25
C LYS A 609 -33.91 -7.87 19.44
N LEU A 610 -32.57 -7.52 19.41
CA LEU A 610 -31.63 -7.87 20.47
C LEU A 610 -31.86 -7.02 21.73
N SER A 611 -31.74 -7.64 22.91
CA SER A 611 -31.71 -6.92 24.18
C SER A 611 -30.40 -6.03 24.28
N LYS A 612 -30.45 -5.02 25.15
CA LYS A 612 -29.23 -4.13 25.35
C LYS A 612 -28.01 -4.95 25.75
N ALA A 613 -28.12 -6.00 26.53
CA ALA A 613 -27.00 -6.84 26.96
C ALA A 613 -26.44 -7.68 25.79
N GLN A 614 -27.27 -8.26 24.97
CA GLN A 614 -26.88 -9.02 23.79
C GLN A 614 -26.20 -8.11 22.72
N LYS A 615 -26.74 -6.89 22.57
CA LYS A 615 -26.13 -5.87 21.68
C LYS A 615 -24.75 -5.46 22.15
N GLN A 616 -24.53 -5.31 23.46
CA GLN A 616 -23.25 -4.98 24.04
C GLN A 616 -22.22 -6.12 23.85
N GLN A 617 -22.62 -7.38 24.08
CA GLN A 617 -21.77 -8.55 23.85
C GLN A 617 -21.37 -8.68 22.37
N LEU A 618 -22.30 -8.41 21.45
CA LEU A 618 -21.99 -8.40 20.01
C LEU A 618 -20.98 -7.30 19.66
N ILE A 619 -21.13 -6.10 20.19
CA ILE A 619 -20.18 -4.99 20.01
C ILE A 619 -18.78 -5.36 20.54
N GLU A 620 -18.69 -6.02 21.68
CA GLU A 620 -17.42 -6.47 22.25
C GLU A 620 -16.74 -7.55 21.40
N SER A 621 -17.50 -8.53 20.91
CA SER A 621 -17.01 -9.54 19.97
C SER A 621 -16.48 -8.91 18.69
N LEU A 622 -17.29 -8.08 18.03
CA LEU A 622 -16.89 -7.38 16.80
C LEU A 622 -15.66 -6.46 17.01
N THR A 623 -15.55 -5.84 18.19
CA THR A 623 -14.37 -5.01 18.53
C THR A 623 -13.11 -5.86 18.67
N LYS A 624 -13.23 -7.06 19.23
CA LYS A 624 -12.11 -8.00 19.34
C LYS A 624 -11.65 -8.50 17.97
N GLU A 625 -12.60 -8.83 17.10
CA GLU A 625 -12.34 -9.25 15.72
C GLU A 625 -11.74 -8.11 14.88
N MET A 626 -12.27 -6.91 14.99
CA MET A 626 -11.71 -5.71 14.34
C MET A 626 -10.23 -5.49 14.70
N LYS A 627 -9.90 -5.63 15.99
CA LYS A 627 -8.50 -5.51 16.44
C LYS A 627 -7.63 -6.67 15.97
N ALA A 628 -8.17 -7.88 15.84
CA ALA A 628 -7.45 -9.02 15.29
C ALA A 628 -7.18 -8.83 13.79
N ALA A 629 -8.17 -8.40 13.02
CA ALA A 629 -8.04 -8.07 11.60
C ALA A 629 -6.99 -6.95 11.38
N ALA A 630 -7.03 -5.91 12.19
CA ALA A 630 -6.03 -4.83 12.11
C ALA A 630 -4.59 -5.33 12.40
N LYS A 631 -4.41 -6.27 13.34
CA LYS A 631 -3.11 -6.89 13.62
C LYS A 631 -2.58 -7.74 12.46
N LEU A 632 -3.47 -8.34 11.69
CA LEU A 632 -3.16 -9.11 10.49
C LEU A 632 -3.02 -8.23 9.24
N LEU A 633 -3.06 -6.89 9.40
CA LEU A 633 -2.99 -5.89 8.32
C LEU A 633 -4.18 -5.95 7.34
N GLU A 634 -5.30 -6.53 7.76
CA GLU A 634 -6.55 -6.65 7.01
C GLU A 634 -7.42 -5.40 7.25
N PHE A 635 -6.90 -4.25 6.83
CA PHE A 635 -7.48 -2.95 7.17
C PHE A 635 -8.88 -2.73 6.61
N GLU A 636 -9.19 -3.29 5.45
CA GLU A 636 -10.52 -3.20 4.84
C GLU A 636 -11.54 -3.97 5.66
N HIS A 637 -11.16 -5.15 6.13
CA HIS A 637 -12.00 -5.93 7.06
C HIS A 637 -12.14 -5.24 8.42
N ALA A 638 -11.07 -4.68 8.95
CA ALA A 638 -11.12 -3.90 10.19
C ALA A 638 -11.99 -2.65 10.05
N ALA A 639 -11.95 -1.94 8.91
CA ALA A 639 -12.81 -0.80 8.62
C ALA A 639 -14.29 -1.20 8.52
N TYR A 640 -14.59 -2.29 7.84
CA TYR A 640 -15.94 -2.86 7.77
C TYR A 640 -16.50 -3.19 9.16
N LEU A 641 -15.73 -3.87 10.01
CA LEU A 641 -16.14 -4.20 11.39
C LEU A 641 -16.35 -2.92 12.24
N ARG A 642 -15.51 -1.91 12.06
CA ARG A 642 -15.66 -0.59 12.69
C ARG A 642 -17.00 0.06 12.32
N ASP A 643 -17.34 0.07 11.04
CA ASP A 643 -18.56 0.71 10.54
C ASP A 643 -19.82 -0.07 11.00
N LYS A 644 -19.70 -1.41 11.11
CA LYS A 644 -20.71 -2.26 11.72
C LYS A 644 -20.92 -1.93 13.21
N ILE A 645 -19.84 -1.73 13.95
CA ILE A 645 -19.88 -1.32 15.37
C ILE A 645 -20.54 0.06 15.52
N LYS A 646 -20.18 1.04 14.67
CA LYS A 646 -20.81 2.37 14.65
C LYS A 646 -22.32 2.29 14.43
N LYS A 647 -22.76 1.54 13.42
CA LYS A 647 -24.20 1.31 13.14
C LYS A 647 -24.92 0.65 14.31
N LEU A 648 -24.30 -0.31 14.99
CA LEU A 648 -24.85 -0.96 16.17
C LEU A 648 -24.93 -0.01 17.38
N ARG A 649 -23.99 0.93 17.53
CA ARG A 649 -24.01 1.95 18.58
C ARG A 649 -25.05 3.03 18.33
N GLY A 650 -25.41 3.26 17.09
CA GLY A 650 -26.31 4.34 16.67
C GLY A 650 -25.59 5.66 16.44
N ASP A 651 -24.27 5.63 16.34
CA ASP A 651 -23.44 6.79 15.96
C ASP A 651 -23.61 7.01 14.44
N LYS A 652 -24.03 8.24 14.06
CA LYS A 652 -24.14 8.66 12.65
C LYS A 652 -22.78 8.94 12.07
#